data_18f10cdf3990d87519f132cef21f3a6d
#
_entry.id   18f10cdf3990d87519f132cef21f3a6d
#
_cell.length_a   1.000
_cell.length_b   1.000
_cell.length_c   1.000
_cell.angle_alpha   90.00
_cell.angle_beta   90.00
_cell.angle_gamma   90.00
#
_symmetry.space_group_name_H-M   'P 1'
#
loop_
_entity.id
_entity.type
_entity.pdbx_description
1 polymer ?
#
loop_
_entity_poly.entity_id
_entity_poly.type
_entity_poly.pdbx_seq_one_letter_code
_entity_poly.pdbx_strand_id
1 'polypeptide(L)'
;MRIGAFTAIAAFPLWAAAQTDWPAYGGGPAGTRYSNLTQIDRTNVSRLRVAWTYDTGEGRGDPQTQPIVINGVLFGVTPSHKVVALDAATGKLLWKFDSGIAGRGPDRGLVYWASGGDRRIFAAVQSFVYALDAATGKAIPDFGREGRIDLREDLGRDPAGQSIVLTTPGVVYRDLLIVGGRTPEALPAPPGDIRAYDVRSGKLRWSFHTIPHPGEFGYETWPKDAWQSSGAANNWAGMALDEKRGIVYVPTGSAASDFYGADRLGDDLFANTLLALNAATGERIWHFQGVKHDIWDRDFPSPPVLVTVRHDGHAVDAVAQTTKQGWVYLFDRATGKPLFPIEYRSYPRSEVPGEAAAGTQPLPTKPAPFARQSLTGEMLTNRTPEAHQWALERFRDLRSGGQFVPFSAGRETVIFPGFDGGAEWGGSAFDPATGLLYVNANDLAWTSSLAENQAGASGRQIYLTNCAVCHGDGMAGAPPQIPSLAGIGSRRTRAELTAIVRQGAGRMPSFPNLRARDVAALVEFLASGENKELAGEEPARVAPRYRFTGYHKFLDPNGYPAVAPPWGTLNAINLNTGEYAWKIPFGEYPELAAQGMKDTGTENYGGPIVTAGGLVFIAATNFDRKFHAFDKRSGKLLWETTLPMAGNATPATYQVNGKQYVVIYATGGKALPGEPGGGVYVAFALPGNASIGGRR
;
A
#
# COMPACT_ATOMS: atom_id res chain seq x y z
N MET A 1 39.62 34.96 52.57
CA MET A 1 39.38 33.54 52.20
C MET A 1 37.89 33.32 52.13
N ARG A 2 37.30 33.33 50.94
CA ARG A 2 35.86 32.98 50.68
C ARG A 2 35.82 31.68 49.98
N ILE A 3 35.27 30.70 50.64
CA ILE A 3 35.07 29.33 50.09
C ILE A 3 33.76 29.36 49.28
N GLY A 4 33.86 29.20 47.95
CA GLY A 4 32.71 29.06 47.07
C GLY A 4 32.24 27.60 47.07
N ALA A 5 31.00 27.38 47.47
CA ALA A 5 30.34 26.10 47.37
C ALA A 5 29.91 25.84 45.90
N PHE A 6 30.49 24.83 45.28
CA PHE A 6 30.00 24.28 43.98
C PHE A 6 28.84 23.31 44.24
N THR A 7 27.64 23.71 43.84
CA THR A 7 26.48 22.83 43.84
C THR A 7 26.52 22.00 42.56
N ALA A 8 26.83 20.71 42.66
CA ALA A 8 26.73 19.76 41.57
C ALA A 8 25.26 19.45 41.31
N ILE A 9 24.75 19.89 40.17
CA ILE A 9 23.43 19.49 39.67
C ILE A 9 23.59 18.07 39.10
N ALA A 10 23.06 17.07 39.80
CA ALA A 10 22.93 15.70 39.30
C ALA A 10 21.84 15.70 38.24
N ALA A 11 22.25 15.56 36.98
CA ALA A 11 21.33 15.27 35.86
C ALA A 11 20.84 13.84 36.02
N PHE A 12 19.63 13.65 36.51
CA PHE A 12 18.92 12.37 36.42
C PHE A 12 18.59 12.11 34.93
N PRO A 13 18.91 10.91 34.37
CA PRO A 13 18.46 10.56 33.04
C PRO A 13 16.94 10.46 33.08
N LEU A 14 16.26 11.28 32.29
CA LEU A 14 14.84 11.11 31.98
C LEU A 14 14.71 9.75 31.27
N TRP A 15 14.32 8.74 32.01
CA TRP A 15 13.88 7.47 31.43
C TRP A 15 12.59 7.78 30.65
N ALA A 16 12.66 7.78 29.32
CA ALA A 16 11.45 7.81 28.50
C ALA A 16 10.58 6.63 28.96
N ALA A 17 9.36 6.93 29.39
CA ALA A 17 8.39 5.89 29.75
C ALA A 17 8.28 4.91 28.56
N ALA A 18 8.34 3.61 28.86
CA ALA A 18 8.22 2.60 27.83
C ALA A 18 6.87 2.78 27.13
N GLN A 19 6.87 2.76 25.80
CA GLN A 19 5.64 2.78 25.02
C GLN A 19 4.81 1.55 25.42
N THR A 20 3.56 1.76 25.82
CA THR A 20 2.64 0.67 26.18
C THR A 20 1.61 0.43 25.07
N ASP A 21 1.31 1.43 24.27
CA ASP A 21 0.30 1.42 23.23
C ASP A 21 0.90 1.35 21.82
N TRP A 22 0.04 1.03 20.85
CA TRP A 22 0.26 1.18 19.41
C TRP A 22 -0.86 2.05 18.83
N PRO A 23 -0.83 3.37 19.07
CA PRO A 23 -2.01 4.22 19.01
C PRO A 23 -2.46 4.64 17.61
N ALA A 24 -1.63 4.37 16.57
CA ALA A 24 -1.94 4.74 15.20
C ALA A 24 -1.33 3.74 14.22
N TYR A 25 -1.81 3.77 12.98
CA TYR A 25 -1.18 3.07 11.88
C TYR A 25 0.30 3.50 11.76
N GLY A 26 1.19 2.52 11.66
CA GLY A 26 2.64 2.79 11.70
C GLY A 26 3.21 3.06 13.09
N GLY A 27 2.44 2.83 14.17
CA GLY A 27 2.88 2.95 15.57
C GLY A 27 2.79 4.37 16.14
N GLY A 28 2.52 5.35 15.29
CA GLY A 28 2.40 6.76 15.63
C GLY A 28 2.39 7.64 14.39
N PRO A 29 2.11 8.95 14.53
CA PRO A 29 1.94 9.86 13.38
C PRO A 29 3.19 9.98 12.50
N ALA A 30 4.38 9.74 13.04
CA ALA A 30 5.64 9.72 12.28
C ALA A 30 5.84 8.48 11.40
N GLY A 31 4.99 7.46 11.52
CA GLY A 31 5.02 6.24 10.70
C GLY A 31 6.27 5.37 10.83
N THR A 32 7.02 5.49 11.96
CA THR A 32 8.33 4.84 12.12
C THR A 32 8.26 3.33 12.26
N ARG A 33 7.11 2.77 12.59
CA ARG A 33 6.92 1.35 12.92
C ARG A 33 7.95 0.83 13.93
N TYR A 34 8.35 1.70 14.83
CA TYR A 34 9.31 1.44 15.91
C TYR A 34 8.62 1.36 17.26
N SER A 35 9.06 0.43 18.09
CA SER A 35 8.68 0.35 19.51
C SER A 35 9.92 0.36 20.40
N ASN A 36 9.87 1.11 21.50
CA ASN A 36 10.91 1.11 22.52
C ASN A 36 10.80 -0.05 23.52
N LEU A 37 9.84 -0.96 23.35
CA LEU A 37 9.67 -2.18 24.15
C LEU A 37 10.86 -3.13 23.99
N THR A 38 11.32 -3.72 25.12
CA THR A 38 12.51 -4.57 25.19
C THR A 38 12.27 -5.91 25.88
N GLN A 39 11.07 -6.17 26.41
CA GLN A 39 10.80 -7.45 27.12
C GLN A 39 10.98 -8.65 26.19
N ILE A 40 10.59 -8.53 24.91
CA ILE A 40 10.90 -9.51 23.88
C ILE A 40 12.15 -9.01 23.17
N ASP A 41 13.23 -9.80 23.26
CA ASP A 41 14.54 -9.46 22.74
C ASP A 41 15.21 -10.63 22.00
N ARG A 42 16.42 -10.39 21.49
CA ARG A 42 17.20 -11.37 20.73
C ARG A 42 17.53 -12.65 21.51
N THR A 43 17.56 -12.58 22.84
CA THR A 43 17.95 -13.73 23.69
C THR A 43 16.78 -14.64 24.03
N ASN A 44 15.55 -14.12 23.96
CA ASN A 44 14.35 -14.82 24.42
C ASN A 44 13.27 -15.01 23.35
N VAL A 45 13.39 -14.37 22.17
CA VAL A 45 12.38 -14.42 21.09
C VAL A 45 12.05 -15.84 20.64
N SER A 46 13.01 -16.78 20.71
CA SER A 46 12.77 -18.21 20.41
C SER A 46 11.74 -18.88 21.33
N ARG A 47 11.43 -18.26 22.45
CA ARG A 47 10.43 -18.72 23.41
C ARG A 47 9.03 -18.18 23.16
N LEU A 48 8.83 -17.32 22.15
CA LEU A 48 7.51 -16.80 21.83
C LEU A 48 6.51 -17.94 21.56
N ARG A 49 5.30 -17.76 22.08
CA ARG A 49 4.16 -18.66 21.88
C ARG A 49 2.92 -17.84 21.63
N VAL A 50 1.93 -18.44 20.97
CA VAL A 50 0.59 -17.84 20.85
C VAL A 50 0.03 -17.62 22.26
N ALA A 51 -0.31 -16.35 22.53
CA ALA A 51 -0.92 -15.94 23.78
C ALA A 51 -2.44 -15.99 23.67
N TRP A 52 -2.98 -15.52 22.56
CA TRP A 52 -4.40 -15.61 22.23
C TRP A 52 -4.61 -15.50 20.71
N THR A 53 -5.78 -15.93 20.27
CA THR A 53 -6.28 -15.75 18.91
C THR A 53 -7.72 -15.22 18.98
N TYR A 54 -8.08 -14.43 17.99
CA TYR A 54 -9.46 -14.02 17.75
C TYR A 54 -9.79 -14.29 16.28
N ASP A 55 -10.67 -15.26 16.06
CA ASP A 55 -11.22 -15.57 14.74
C ASP A 55 -12.47 -14.73 14.52
N THR A 56 -12.54 -13.97 13.43
CA THR A 56 -13.68 -13.14 13.06
C THR A 56 -14.90 -13.96 12.68
N GLY A 57 -14.73 -15.24 12.33
CA GLY A 57 -15.77 -16.13 11.81
C GLY A 57 -16.25 -15.76 10.41
N GLU A 58 -15.52 -14.89 9.70
CA GLU A 58 -15.88 -14.43 8.37
C GLU A 58 -15.06 -15.14 7.27
N GLY A 59 -15.61 -15.21 6.07
CA GLY A 59 -14.92 -15.80 4.92
C GLY A 59 -13.75 -14.95 4.42
N ARG A 60 -13.15 -15.38 3.32
CA ARG A 60 -11.98 -14.72 2.71
C ARG A 60 -12.24 -13.25 2.41
N GLY A 61 -11.32 -12.40 2.82
CA GLY A 61 -11.20 -11.00 2.49
C GLY A 61 -9.74 -10.58 2.54
N ASP A 62 -9.43 -9.33 2.17
CA ASP A 62 -8.07 -8.81 2.20
C ASP A 62 -8.02 -7.38 2.76
N PRO A 63 -8.46 -7.15 4.02
CA PRO A 63 -8.40 -5.81 4.61
C PRO A 63 -6.98 -5.33 4.89
N GLN A 64 -5.99 -6.20 5.09
CA GLN A 64 -4.58 -5.85 5.31
C GLN A 64 -4.35 -5.01 6.58
N THR A 65 -5.22 -5.11 7.56
CA THR A 65 -5.30 -4.20 8.70
C THR A 65 -4.14 -4.36 9.67
N GLN A 66 -3.45 -3.27 9.97
CA GLN A 66 -2.64 -3.16 11.18
C GLN A 66 -3.55 -2.72 12.33
N PRO A 67 -3.72 -3.51 13.39
CA PRO A 67 -4.52 -3.10 14.53
C PRO A 67 -3.86 -1.96 15.29
N ILE A 68 -4.68 -1.10 15.92
CA ILE A 68 -4.22 -0.12 16.90
C ILE A 68 -4.57 -0.61 18.30
N VAL A 69 -3.73 -0.27 19.28
CA VAL A 69 -3.93 -0.65 20.69
C VAL A 69 -3.82 0.57 21.56
N ILE A 70 -4.85 0.83 22.36
CA ILE A 70 -4.96 2.02 23.18
C ILE A 70 -5.55 1.62 24.54
N ASN A 71 -4.83 1.91 25.63
CA ASN A 71 -5.26 1.63 27.00
C ASN A 71 -5.72 0.18 27.20
N GLY A 72 -5.03 -0.79 26.61
CA GLY A 72 -5.34 -2.22 26.74
C GLY A 72 -6.50 -2.72 25.89
N VAL A 73 -7.02 -1.91 24.97
CA VAL A 73 -8.02 -2.30 23.97
C VAL A 73 -7.40 -2.33 22.59
N LEU A 74 -7.51 -3.45 21.90
CA LEU A 74 -7.13 -3.60 20.51
C LEU A 74 -8.33 -3.32 19.61
N PHE A 75 -8.16 -2.39 18.67
CA PHE A 75 -9.16 -2.11 17.64
C PHE A 75 -8.67 -2.61 16.29
N GLY A 76 -9.53 -3.28 15.55
CA GLY A 76 -9.21 -3.83 14.25
C GLY A 76 -10.44 -3.96 13.36
N VAL A 77 -10.20 -4.42 12.12
CA VAL A 77 -11.23 -4.57 11.08
C VAL A 77 -11.36 -6.03 10.68
N THR A 78 -12.57 -6.47 10.33
CA THR A 78 -12.84 -7.84 9.85
C THR A 78 -12.79 -7.90 8.32
N PRO A 79 -12.81 -9.10 7.68
CA PRO A 79 -12.86 -9.23 6.23
C PRO A 79 -13.99 -8.49 5.53
N SER A 80 -15.12 -8.28 6.18
CA SER A 80 -16.26 -7.50 5.67
C SER A 80 -16.29 -6.05 6.15
N HIS A 81 -15.16 -5.53 6.68
CA HIS A 81 -14.99 -4.18 7.22
C HIS A 81 -15.89 -3.85 8.42
N LYS A 82 -16.24 -4.85 9.24
CA LYS A 82 -16.77 -4.57 10.58
C LYS A 82 -15.63 -4.18 11.50
N VAL A 83 -15.90 -3.27 12.43
CA VAL A 83 -14.91 -2.87 13.43
C VAL A 83 -15.08 -3.71 14.69
N VAL A 84 -13.98 -4.22 15.23
CA VAL A 84 -13.95 -4.96 16.49
C VAL A 84 -13.07 -4.28 17.51
N ALA A 85 -13.50 -4.29 18.78
CA ALA A 85 -12.67 -3.97 19.92
C ALA A 85 -12.46 -5.24 20.75
N LEU A 86 -11.21 -5.55 21.03
CA LEU A 86 -10.81 -6.73 21.78
C LEU A 86 -10.06 -6.31 23.05
N ASP A 87 -10.22 -7.04 24.12
CA ASP A 87 -9.30 -6.98 25.25
C ASP A 87 -7.91 -7.41 24.77
N ALA A 88 -6.94 -6.52 24.82
CA ALA A 88 -5.64 -6.73 24.23
C ALA A 88 -4.78 -7.77 24.96
N ALA A 89 -5.11 -8.13 26.21
CA ALA A 89 -4.42 -9.16 26.97
C ALA A 89 -4.93 -10.57 26.65
N THR A 90 -6.21 -10.70 26.24
CA THR A 90 -6.90 -12.00 26.15
C THR A 90 -7.52 -12.30 24.78
N GLY A 91 -7.67 -11.29 23.91
CA GLY A 91 -8.36 -11.42 22.63
C GLY A 91 -9.90 -11.49 22.76
N LYS A 92 -10.45 -11.30 23.96
CA LYS A 92 -11.91 -11.32 24.18
C LYS A 92 -12.57 -10.15 23.50
N LEU A 93 -13.63 -10.43 22.70
CA LEU A 93 -14.45 -9.40 22.08
C LEU A 93 -15.15 -8.54 23.14
N LEU A 94 -14.97 -7.22 23.05
CA LEU A 94 -15.65 -6.23 23.89
C LEU A 94 -16.88 -5.68 23.18
N TRP A 95 -16.71 -5.24 21.94
CA TRP A 95 -17.81 -4.81 21.08
C TRP A 95 -17.48 -4.99 19.60
N LYS A 96 -18.51 -4.98 18.76
CA LYS A 96 -18.41 -5.06 17.30
C LYS A 96 -19.37 -4.08 16.68
N PHE A 97 -18.90 -3.29 15.72
CA PHE A 97 -19.71 -2.41 14.90
C PHE A 97 -19.90 -3.03 13.51
N ASP A 98 -21.14 -3.03 13.03
CA ASP A 98 -21.54 -3.44 11.69
C ASP A 98 -22.33 -2.30 11.05
N SER A 99 -21.81 -1.72 9.98
CA SER A 99 -22.47 -0.64 9.26
C SER A 99 -23.67 -1.08 8.42
N GLY A 100 -23.87 -2.39 8.25
CA GLY A 100 -24.82 -2.96 7.30
C GLY A 100 -24.35 -2.89 5.84
N ILE A 101 -23.21 -2.25 5.56
CA ILE A 101 -22.60 -2.16 4.22
C ILE A 101 -21.47 -3.20 4.15
N ALA A 102 -21.54 -4.11 3.20
CA ALA A 102 -20.47 -5.08 2.98
C ALA A 102 -19.21 -4.38 2.48
N GLY A 103 -18.19 -4.28 3.33
CA GLY A 103 -16.88 -3.80 2.97
C GLY A 103 -16.13 -4.82 2.12
N ARG A 104 -15.22 -4.35 1.27
CA ARG A 104 -14.43 -5.19 0.36
C ARG A 104 -13.07 -4.55 0.06
N GLY A 105 -12.07 -5.40 -0.14
CA GLY A 105 -10.72 -4.97 -0.50
C GLY A 105 -9.91 -4.46 0.69
N PRO A 106 -8.84 -3.70 0.44
CA PRO A 106 -7.96 -3.19 1.49
C PRO A 106 -8.65 -2.18 2.40
N ASP A 107 -8.47 -2.36 3.71
CA ASP A 107 -8.73 -1.41 4.78
C ASP A 107 -7.63 -1.60 5.82
N ARG A 108 -6.56 -0.80 5.71
CA ARG A 108 -5.31 -1.02 6.42
C ARG A 108 -5.31 -0.60 7.87
N GLY A 109 -6.40 0.00 8.36
CA GLY A 109 -6.50 0.33 9.77
C GLY A 109 -7.50 1.42 10.12
N LEU A 110 -7.39 1.86 11.34
CA LEU A 110 -8.30 2.79 12.00
C LEU A 110 -7.55 4.03 12.48
N VAL A 111 -8.27 5.12 12.69
CA VAL A 111 -7.75 6.34 13.32
C VAL A 111 -8.39 6.52 14.69
N TYR A 112 -7.58 6.83 15.69
CA TYR A 112 -8.05 7.19 17.03
C TYR A 112 -7.85 8.67 17.29
N TRP A 113 -8.84 9.28 17.94
CA TRP A 113 -8.76 10.64 18.45
C TRP A 113 -9.42 10.74 19.82
N ALA A 114 -8.87 11.60 20.68
CA ALA A 114 -9.45 11.85 22.01
C ALA A 114 -9.24 13.30 22.45
N SER A 115 -10.25 13.85 23.12
CA SER A 115 -10.19 15.15 23.77
C SER A 115 -11.12 15.15 24.99
N GLY A 116 -10.55 15.25 26.18
CA GLY A 116 -11.32 15.09 27.41
C GLY A 116 -11.99 13.72 27.51
N GLY A 117 -13.29 13.70 27.66
CA GLY A 117 -14.10 12.47 27.70
C GLY A 117 -14.53 11.95 26.33
N ASP A 118 -14.40 12.73 25.26
CA ASP A 118 -14.76 12.34 23.89
C ASP A 118 -13.61 11.52 23.28
N ARG A 119 -13.89 10.26 22.94
CA ARG A 119 -12.93 9.30 22.38
C ARG A 119 -13.55 8.62 21.15
N ARG A 120 -12.92 8.78 20.00
CA ARG A 120 -13.46 8.35 18.71
C ARG A 120 -12.54 7.41 17.98
N ILE A 121 -13.13 6.41 17.33
CA ILE A 121 -12.51 5.60 16.29
C ILE A 121 -13.10 6.03 14.94
N PHE A 122 -12.27 6.44 14.00
CA PHE A 122 -12.70 6.66 12.63
C PHE A 122 -12.39 5.42 11.82
N ALA A 123 -13.43 4.90 11.16
CA ALA A 123 -13.39 3.64 10.41
C ALA A 123 -13.97 3.82 9.02
N ALA A 124 -13.25 3.31 8.02
CA ALA A 124 -13.72 3.33 6.64
C ALA A 124 -14.60 2.11 6.32
N VAL A 125 -15.68 2.34 5.59
CA VAL A 125 -16.46 1.28 4.94
C VAL A 125 -16.82 1.74 3.55
N GLN A 126 -16.11 1.25 2.53
CA GLN A 126 -16.23 1.72 1.15
C GLN A 126 -15.93 3.23 1.04
N SER A 127 -16.88 4.02 0.52
CA SER A 127 -16.78 5.47 0.39
C SER A 127 -17.10 6.25 1.66
N PHE A 128 -17.48 5.58 2.75
CA PHE A 128 -17.90 6.24 3.98
C PHE A 128 -16.83 6.15 5.06
N VAL A 129 -16.69 7.23 5.84
CA VAL A 129 -15.89 7.24 7.07
C VAL A 129 -16.83 7.48 8.25
N TYR A 130 -16.94 6.51 9.13
CA TYR A 130 -17.74 6.56 10.36
C TYR A 130 -16.92 7.10 11.52
N ALA A 131 -17.55 7.85 12.41
CA ALA A 131 -17.03 8.14 13.74
C ALA A 131 -17.75 7.27 14.77
N LEU A 132 -17.00 6.44 15.48
CA LEU A 132 -17.52 5.53 16.50
C LEU A 132 -17.06 5.96 17.89
N ASP A 133 -17.92 5.89 18.88
CA ASP A 133 -17.50 6.00 20.28
C ASP A 133 -16.58 4.82 20.65
N ALA A 134 -15.37 5.12 21.08
CA ALA A 134 -14.34 4.09 21.29
C ALA A 134 -14.66 3.09 22.41
N ALA A 135 -15.52 3.47 23.37
CA ALA A 135 -15.89 2.60 24.47
C ALA A 135 -17.02 1.63 24.11
N THR A 136 -17.93 2.03 23.22
CA THR A 136 -19.16 1.29 22.94
C THR A 136 -19.29 0.78 21.51
N GLY A 137 -18.49 1.29 20.57
CA GLY A 137 -18.59 0.99 19.15
C GLY A 137 -19.81 1.60 18.45
N LYS A 138 -20.58 2.44 19.12
CA LYS A 138 -21.76 3.08 18.52
C LYS A 138 -21.32 4.24 17.62
N ALA A 139 -21.98 4.37 16.47
CA ALA A 139 -21.79 5.55 15.61
C ALA A 139 -22.24 6.81 16.36
N ILE A 140 -21.48 7.91 16.18
CA ILE A 140 -21.72 9.22 16.80
C ILE A 140 -22.62 10.02 15.83
N PRO A 141 -23.93 10.22 16.12
CA PRO A 141 -24.89 10.74 15.15
C PRO A 141 -24.56 12.13 14.59
N ASP A 142 -23.90 12.97 15.40
CA ASP A 142 -23.56 14.35 15.06
C ASP A 142 -22.35 14.48 14.12
N PHE A 143 -21.68 13.37 13.78
CA PHE A 143 -20.59 13.36 12.81
C PHE A 143 -21.15 13.16 11.40
N GLY A 144 -21.04 14.19 10.55
CA GLY A 144 -21.54 14.19 9.19
C GLY A 144 -23.05 13.94 9.12
N ARG A 145 -23.45 12.94 8.33
CA ARG A 145 -24.81 12.49 8.22
C ARG A 145 -24.95 11.10 8.85
N GLU A 146 -25.74 10.95 9.91
CA GLU A 146 -25.96 9.69 10.59
C GLU A 146 -24.66 9.00 11.07
N GLY A 147 -23.71 9.79 11.58
CA GLY A 147 -22.45 9.31 12.12
C GLY A 147 -21.37 9.02 11.09
N ARG A 148 -21.51 9.52 9.86
CA ARG A 148 -20.54 9.30 8.77
C ARG A 148 -20.43 10.48 7.80
N ILE A 149 -19.30 10.57 7.13
CA ILE A 149 -19.08 11.39 5.95
C ILE A 149 -19.02 10.52 4.70
N ASP A 150 -19.38 11.06 3.55
CA ASP A 150 -19.30 10.42 2.23
C ASP A 150 -18.14 11.05 1.45
N LEU A 151 -17.12 10.27 1.15
CA LEU A 151 -15.94 10.75 0.43
C LEU A 151 -16.20 11.11 -1.05
N ARG A 152 -17.35 10.77 -1.58
CA ARG A 152 -17.76 11.16 -2.95
C ARG A 152 -18.27 12.58 -3.02
N GLU A 153 -18.68 13.17 -1.89
CA GLU A 153 -19.08 14.56 -1.78
C GLU A 153 -17.85 15.49 -1.85
N ASP A 154 -18.06 16.76 -2.13
CA ASP A 154 -17.03 17.82 -2.12
C ASP A 154 -15.86 17.65 -3.11
N LEU A 155 -16.08 16.91 -4.22
CA LEU A 155 -15.07 16.71 -5.28
C LEU A 155 -15.35 17.60 -6.52
N GLY A 156 -16.31 18.52 -6.43
CA GLY A 156 -16.72 19.36 -7.58
C GLY A 156 -17.38 18.57 -8.72
N ARG A 157 -17.79 17.32 -8.50
CA ARG A 157 -18.39 16.41 -9.48
C ARG A 157 -19.61 15.71 -8.85
N ASP A 158 -20.52 15.20 -9.69
CA ASP A 158 -21.69 14.45 -9.20
C ASP A 158 -21.26 13.23 -8.37
N PRO A 159 -21.61 13.14 -7.08
CA PRO A 159 -21.23 12.05 -6.20
C PRO A 159 -21.69 10.67 -6.68
N ALA A 160 -22.83 10.58 -7.37
CA ALA A 160 -23.37 9.31 -7.86
C ALA A 160 -22.46 8.65 -8.90
N GLY A 161 -21.68 9.46 -9.63
CA GLY A 161 -20.72 8.99 -10.64
C GLY A 161 -19.32 8.71 -10.10
N GLN A 162 -19.03 8.96 -8.81
CA GLN A 162 -17.70 8.82 -8.26
C GLN A 162 -17.48 7.45 -7.62
N SER A 163 -16.25 6.94 -7.79
CA SER A 163 -15.77 5.73 -7.10
C SER A 163 -14.50 6.08 -6.33
N ILE A 164 -14.63 6.29 -5.04
CA ILE A 164 -13.50 6.55 -4.13
C ILE A 164 -13.72 5.80 -2.82
N VAL A 165 -12.66 5.14 -2.33
CA VAL A 165 -12.69 4.38 -1.08
C VAL A 165 -11.46 4.72 -0.24
N LEU A 166 -11.58 4.73 1.08
CA LEU A 166 -10.44 4.91 1.97
C LEU A 166 -9.80 3.55 2.27
N THR A 167 -8.62 3.29 1.70
CA THR A 167 -7.91 2.01 1.86
C THR A 167 -6.81 2.03 2.92
N THR A 168 -6.34 3.21 3.30
CA THR A 168 -5.38 3.40 4.38
C THR A 168 -5.90 4.52 5.28
N PRO A 169 -5.82 4.37 6.60
CA PRO A 169 -6.32 5.39 7.51
C PRO A 169 -5.60 6.72 7.31
N GLY A 170 -6.33 7.80 7.50
CA GLY A 170 -5.75 9.13 7.53
C GLY A 170 -4.92 9.39 8.79
N VAL A 171 -4.58 10.64 9.00
CA VAL A 171 -3.92 11.12 10.23
C VAL A 171 -4.77 12.19 10.91
N VAL A 172 -4.59 12.35 12.20
CA VAL A 172 -5.25 13.43 12.94
C VAL A 172 -4.24 14.48 13.35
N TYR A 173 -4.51 15.73 12.97
CA TYR A 173 -3.80 16.90 13.48
C TYR A 173 -4.75 17.76 14.29
N ARG A 174 -4.58 17.79 15.62
CA ARG A 174 -5.50 18.47 16.57
C ARG A 174 -6.94 17.94 16.39
N ASP A 175 -7.84 18.78 15.88
CA ASP A 175 -9.26 18.46 15.63
C ASP A 175 -9.56 18.25 14.12
N LEU A 176 -8.55 17.92 13.32
CA LEU A 176 -8.68 17.67 11.89
C LEU A 176 -8.32 16.22 11.56
N LEU A 177 -9.25 15.49 10.95
CA LEU A 177 -9.02 14.20 10.31
C LEU A 177 -8.63 14.47 8.84
N ILE A 178 -7.37 14.20 8.49
CA ILE A 178 -6.82 14.39 7.15
C ILE A 178 -6.83 13.04 6.44
N VAL A 179 -7.45 12.96 5.26
CA VAL A 179 -7.62 11.74 4.48
C VAL A 179 -7.31 11.95 3.01
N GLY A 180 -6.85 10.90 2.35
CA GLY A 180 -6.84 10.76 0.90
C GLY A 180 -7.93 9.81 0.44
N GLY A 181 -7.62 8.89 -0.46
CA GLY A 181 -8.52 7.84 -0.92
C GLY A 181 -7.93 7.09 -2.11
N ARG A 182 -8.44 5.90 -2.38
CA ARG A 182 -8.15 5.15 -3.59
C ARG A 182 -9.22 5.41 -4.63
N THR A 183 -8.81 5.69 -5.84
CA THR A 183 -9.65 5.92 -7.03
C THR A 183 -9.41 4.81 -8.07
N PRO A 184 -10.22 4.69 -9.13
CA PRO A 184 -9.93 3.82 -10.28
C PRO A 184 -8.63 4.24 -11.01
N GLU A 185 -7.93 3.25 -11.55
CA GLU A 185 -6.70 3.41 -12.35
C GLU A 185 -7.00 3.72 -13.84
N ALA A 186 -8.26 3.67 -14.22
CA ALA A 186 -8.74 4.01 -15.55
C ALA A 186 -9.86 5.05 -15.45
N LEU A 187 -10.00 5.88 -16.47
CA LEU A 187 -11.07 6.87 -16.54
C LEU A 187 -12.43 6.21 -16.84
N PRO A 188 -13.54 6.72 -16.27
CA PRO A 188 -13.63 7.92 -15.44
C PRO A 188 -13.17 7.64 -14.00
N ALA A 189 -12.34 8.51 -13.45
CA ALA A 189 -11.89 8.49 -12.07
C ALA A 189 -12.09 9.85 -11.43
N PRO A 190 -12.46 9.92 -10.13
CA PRO A 190 -12.47 11.19 -9.41
C PRO A 190 -11.05 11.72 -9.20
N PRO A 191 -10.88 13.05 -8.93
CA PRO A 191 -9.60 13.57 -8.47
C PRO A 191 -9.21 12.96 -7.14
N GLY A 192 -7.91 12.84 -6.89
CA GLY A 192 -7.36 12.25 -5.68
C GLY A 192 -7.17 13.23 -4.53
N ASP A 193 -8.02 14.24 -4.41
CA ASP A 193 -7.88 15.36 -3.49
C ASP A 193 -7.63 14.94 -2.04
N ILE A 194 -6.73 15.68 -1.38
CA ILE A 194 -6.45 15.49 0.04
C ILE A 194 -7.37 16.43 0.82
N ARG A 195 -8.12 15.86 1.78
CA ARG A 195 -9.18 16.60 2.47
C ARG A 195 -9.06 16.47 3.98
N ALA A 196 -9.35 17.55 4.68
CA ALA A 196 -9.42 17.55 6.13
C ALA A 196 -10.84 17.85 6.61
N TYR A 197 -11.29 17.03 7.52
CA TYR A 197 -12.60 17.12 8.15
C TYR A 197 -12.47 17.40 9.64
N ASP A 198 -13.38 18.20 10.18
CA ASP A 198 -13.49 18.39 11.62
C ASP A 198 -13.87 17.07 12.30
N VAL A 199 -13.07 16.63 13.28
CA VAL A 199 -13.26 15.32 13.94
C VAL A 199 -14.55 15.20 14.73
N ARG A 200 -15.20 16.31 15.14
CA ARG A 200 -16.44 16.30 15.88
C ARG A 200 -17.66 16.34 14.99
N SER A 201 -17.66 17.24 14.00
CA SER A 201 -18.81 17.49 13.15
C SER A 201 -18.78 16.80 11.79
N GLY A 202 -17.62 16.32 11.33
CA GLY A 202 -17.45 15.79 9.98
C GLY A 202 -17.49 16.84 8.87
N LYS A 203 -17.48 18.13 9.20
CA LYS A 203 -17.48 19.21 8.20
C LYS A 203 -16.13 19.33 7.52
N LEU A 204 -16.13 19.46 6.20
CA LEU A 204 -14.91 19.77 5.43
C LEU A 204 -14.32 21.12 5.90
N ARG A 205 -13.02 21.13 6.14
CA ARG A 205 -12.27 22.30 6.60
C ARG A 205 -11.35 22.85 5.51
N TRP A 206 -10.67 21.98 4.79
CA TRP A 206 -9.87 22.32 3.63
C TRP A 206 -9.76 21.15 2.65
N SER A 207 -9.50 21.47 1.39
CA SER A 207 -9.16 20.52 0.33
C SER A 207 -7.91 21.00 -0.40
N PHE A 208 -7.03 20.07 -0.75
CA PHE A 208 -5.90 20.28 -1.65
C PHE A 208 -6.16 19.51 -2.94
N HIS A 209 -6.21 20.20 -4.07
CA HIS A 209 -6.45 19.60 -5.39
C HIS A 209 -5.16 18.95 -5.90
N THR A 210 -5.16 17.63 -6.07
CA THR A 210 -4.02 16.90 -6.63
C THR A 210 -3.93 17.04 -8.16
N ILE A 211 -5.03 17.43 -8.80
CA ILE A 211 -5.09 17.91 -10.17
C ILE A 211 -5.45 19.41 -10.10
N PRO A 212 -4.48 20.31 -10.29
CA PRO A 212 -4.68 21.73 -10.01
C PRO A 212 -5.76 22.38 -10.88
N HIS A 213 -6.54 23.27 -10.28
CA HIS A 213 -7.54 24.09 -10.95
C HIS A 213 -6.92 25.36 -11.55
N PRO A 214 -7.63 26.08 -12.42
CA PRO A 214 -7.15 27.34 -13.01
C PRO A 214 -6.67 28.33 -11.94
N GLY A 215 -5.43 28.80 -12.07
CA GLY A 215 -4.80 29.72 -11.12
C GLY A 215 -4.05 29.06 -9.96
N GLU A 216 -4.16 27.75 -9.78
CA GLU A 216 -3.37 27.01 -8.80
C GLU A 216 -2.00 26.61 -9.36
N PHE A 217 -1.03 26.45 -8.48
CA PHE A 217 0.32 26.00 -8.84
C PHE A 217 0.28 24.60 -9.44
N GLY A 218 0.96 24.41 -10.58
CA GLY A 218 1.02 23.14 -11.29
C GLY A 218 -0.06 22.98 -12.37
N TYR A 219 -1.02 23.89 -12.48
CA TYR A 219 -2.06 23.86 -13.52
C TYR A 219 -1.49 23.77 -14.94
N GLU A 220 -0.36 24.44 -15.20
CA GLU A 220 0.35 24.44 -16.47
C GLU A 220 1.00 23.11 -16.84
N THR A 221 1.08 22.17 -15.88
CA THR A 221 1.62 20.82 -16.11
C THR A 221 0.59 19.84 -16.65
N TRP A 222 -0.64 20.28 -16.85
CA TRP A 222 -1.78 19.54 -17.38
C TRP A 222 -2.38 20.22 -18.60
N PRO A 223 -3.11 19.49 -19.46
CA PRO A 223 -4.00 20.13 -20.44
C PRO A 223 -5.02 21.04 -19.74
N LYS A 224 -5.38 22.14 -20.41
CA LYS A 224 -6.18 23.25 -19.85
C LYS A 224 -7.44 22.83 -19.07
N ASP A 225 -8.17 21.81 -19.54
CA ASP A 225 -9.43 21.38 -18.91
C ASP A 225 -9.32 20.02 -18.20
N ALA A 226 -8.08 19.55 -17.97
CA ALA A 226 -7.82 18.24 -17.34
C ALA A 226 -8.49 18.10 -15.96
N TRP A 227 -8.52 19.16 -15.15
CA TRP A 227 -9.15 19.16 -13.83
C TRP A 227 -10.64 18.77 -13.84
N GLN A 228 -11.34 18.92 -14.98
CA GLN A 228 -12.73 18.53 -15.13
C GLN A 228 -12.92 17.04 -15.43
N SER A 229 -11.97 16.42 -16.11
CA SER A 229 -12.11 15.07 -16.68
C SER A 229 -11.04 14.07 -16.23
N SER A 230 -9.82 14.51 -15.95
CA SER A 230 -8.76 13.65 -15.41
C SER A 230 -9.04 13.26 -13.97
N GLY A 231 -8.44 12.19 -13.51
CA GLY A 231 -8.63 11.65 -12.16
C GLY A 231 -7.41 10.94 -11.61
N ALA A 232 -7.58 10.28 -10.50
CA ALA A 232 -6.53 9.67 -9.70
C ALA A 232 -5.51 10.69 -9.17
N ALA A 233 -4.20 10.51 -9.31
CA ALA A 233 -3.19 11.27 -8.58
C ALA A 233 -3.45 11.27 -7.06
N ASN A 234 -3.91 10.16 -6.54
CA ASN A 234 -4.55 10.00 -5.25
C ASN A 234 -3.60 9.46 -4.16
N ASN A 235 -3.91 9.73 -2.91
CA ASN A 235 -3.25 9.11 -1.76
C ASN A 235 -4.01 7.86 -1.31
N TRP A 236 -3.64 6.70 -1.83
CA TRP A 236 -4.16 5.41 -1.36
C TRP A 236 -3.24 4.74 -0.33
N ALA A 237 -2.00 5.22 -0.27
CA ALA A 237 -0.91 4.62 0.52
C ALA A 237 -0.93 5.03 2.00
N GLY A 238 -1.62 6.14 2.33
CA GLY A 238 -1.58 6.77 3.65
C GLY A 238 -0.49 7.85 3.74
N MET A 239 -0.34 8.45 4.91
CA MET A 239 0.48 9.64 5.11
C MET A 239 1.19 9.62 6.47
N ALA A 240 2.15 10.54 6.66
CA ALA A 240 2.82 10.76 7.94
C ALA A 240 2.67 12.20 8.38
N LEU A 241 2.69 12.45 9.70
CA LEU A 241 2.46 13.76 10.29
C LEU A 241 3.59 14.14 11.23
N ASP A 242 4.21 15.29 10.98
CA ASP A 242 5.05 15.99 11.96
C ASP A 242 4.16 16.94 12.81
N GLU A 243 3.68 16.42 13.92
CA GLU A 243 2.79 17.18 14.82
C GLU A 243 3.44 18.46 15.34
N LYS A 244 4.75 18.41 15.59
CA LYS A 244 5.52 19.56 16.13
C LYS A 244 5.58 20.71 15.13
N ARG A 245 5.77 20.38 13.84
CA ARG A 245 5.84 21.39 12.76
C ARG A 245 4.48 21.69 12.16
N GLY A 246 3.47 20.85 12.40
CA GLY A 246 2.17 20.91 11.76
C GLY A 246 2.24 20.64 10.25
N ILE A 247 3.09 19.69 9.84
CA ILE A 247 3.28 19.32 8.43
C ILE A 247 2.82 17.88 8.20
N VAL A 248 1.90 17.68 7.27
CA VAL A 248 1.52 16.36 6.78
C VAL A 248 2.25 16.04 5.48
N TYR A 249 2.86 14.85 5.39
CA TYR A 249 3.57 14.35 4.22
C TYR A 249 2.70 13.32 3.52
N VAL A 250 2.33 13.63 2.27
CA VAL A 250 1.34 12.88 1.51
C VAL A 250 1.96 12.37 0.21
N PRO A 251 2.22 11.07 0.09
CA PRO A 251 2.63 10.46 -1.17
C PRO A 251 1.40 10.26 -2.06
N THR A 252 1.52 10.58 -3.36
CA THR A 252 0.47 10.36 -4.34
C THR A 252 0.86 9.28 -5.35
N GLY A 253 -0.14 8.66 -5.94
CA GLY A 253 0.00 7.71 -7.03
C GLY A 253 -0.14 8.34 -8.40
N SER A 254 -0.22 7.49 -9.40
CA SER A 254 -0.30 7.85 -10.81
C SER A 254 -1.60 8.56 -11.15
N ALA A 255 -1.59 9.31 -12.24
CA ALA A 255 -2.82 9.86 -12.83
C ALA A 255 -3.50 8.82 -13.71
N ALA A 256 -4.83 8.77 -13.74
CA ALA A 256 -5.57 7.89 -14.65
C ALA A 256 -5.61 8.51 -16.07
N SER A 257 -5.43 7.72 -17.11
CA SER A 257 -5.18 6.28 -17.17
C SER A 257 -3.68 5.99 -16.98
N ASP A 258 -3.36 4.96 -16.21
CA ASP A 258 -1.98 4.72 -15.73
C ASP A 258 -0.97 4.36 -16.83
N PHE A 259 -1.42 3.88 -17.99
CA PHE A 259 -0.51 3.27 -18.98
C PHE A 259 -0.52 3.94 -20.36
N TYR A 260 -1.39 4.91 -20.58
CA TYR A 260 -1.48 5.72 -21.78
C TYR A 260 -1.99 7.12 -21.43
N GLY A 261 -1.13 8.12 -21.55
CA GLY A 261 -1.35 9.48 -21.06
C GLY A 261 -1.60 10.53 -22.15
N ALA A 262 -2.00 10.13 -23.37
CA ALA A 262 -2.22 11.09 -24.46
C ALA A 262 -3.30 12.15 -24.20
N ASP A 263 -4.19 11.91 -23.24
CA ASP A 263 -5.24 12.82 -22.80
C ASP A 263 -4.83 13.76 -21.64
N ARG A 264 -3.60 13.55 -21.11
CA ARG A 264 -3.04 14.30 -19.98
C ARG A 264 -1.60 14.74 -20.21
N LEU A 265 -1.27 15.22 -21.42
CA LEU A 265 0.09 15.62 -21.77
C LEU A 265 0.64 16.70 -20.84
N GLY A 266 1.84 16.48 -20.33
CA GLY A 266 2.53 17.34 -19.37
C GLY A 266 3.24 16.53 -18.30
N ASP A 267 3.76 17.19 -17.28
CA ASP A 267 4.41 16.51 -16.13
C ASP A 267 3.40 15.94 -15.13
N ASP A 268 2.12 16.30 -15.20
CA ASP A 268 0.97 15.82 -14.40
C ASP A 268 1.11 16.08 -12.90
N LEU A 269 1.52 17.28 -12.48
CA LEU A 269 1.62 17.62 -11.06
C LEU A 269 0.20 17.71 -10.45
N PHE A 270 -0.12 17.01 -9.35
CA PHE A 270 0.71 16.37 -8.35
C PHE A 270 0.60 14.83 -8.36
N ALA A 271 0.54 14.18 -9.50
CA ALA A 271 0.72 12.72 -9.57
C ALA A 271 2.15 12.34 -9.18
N ASN A 272 2.33 11.12 -8.63
CA ASN A 272 3.63 10.52 -8.25
C ASN A 272 4.53 11.47 -7.45
N THR A 273 3.93 12.18 -6.50
CA THR A 273 4.54 13.30 -5.78
C THR A 273 4.53 13.04 -4.27
N LEU A 274 5.62 13.37 -3.59
CA LEU A 274 5.62 13.56 -2.15
C LEU A 274 5.30 15.01 -1.84
N LEU A 275 4.12 15.26 -1.29
CA LEU A 275 3.64 16.57 -0.87
C LEU A 275 3.96 16.80 0.61
N ALA A 276 4.39 18.01 0.97
CA ALA A 276 4.39 18.51 2.33
C ALA A 276 3.37 19.65 2.43
N LEU A 277 2.30 19.42 3.18
CA LEU A 277 1.22 20.37 3.35
C LEU A 277 1.16 20.86 4.80
N ASN A 278 0.76 22.11 4.97
CA ASN A 278 0.37 22.61 6.28
C ASN A 278 -0.87 21.84 6.76
N ALA A 279 -0.74 21.09 7.84
CA ALA A 279 -1.82 20.22 8.33
C ALA A 279 -3.07 20.99 8.79
N ALA A 280 -2.93 22.29 9.15
CA ALA A 280 -4.06 23.12 9.58
C ALA A 280 -4.83 23.76 8.41
N THR A 281 -4.15 24.03 7.28
CA THR A 281 -4.74 24.83 6.18
C THR A 281 -4.79 24.10 4.84
N GLY A 282 -4.04 23.01 4.66
CA GLY A 282 -3.88 22.32 3.39
C GLY A 282 -2.92 23.02 2.41
N GLU A 283 -2.34 24.16 2.77
CA GLU A 283 -1.41 24.88 1.91
C GLU A 283 -0.14 24.08 1.68
N ARG A 284 0.32 24.04 0.41
CA ARG A 284 1.56 23.36 0.03
C ARG A 284 2.78 24.14 0.53
N ILE A 285 3.63 23.47 1.32
CA ILE A 285 4.92 23.99 1.78
C ILE A 285 5.99 23.69 0.75
N TRP A 286 6.13 22.43 0.38
CA TRP A 286 7.01 21.95 -0.69
C TRP A 286 6.49 20.65 -1.30
N HIS A 287 7.05 20.25 -2.42
CA HIS A 287 6.77 18.94 -3.04
C HIS A 287 7.99 18.42 -3.78
N PHE A 288 7.96 17.11 -4.05
CA PHE A 288 8.90 16.45 -4.93
C PHE A 288 8.17 15.43 -5.80
N GLN A 289 8.18 15.63 -7.11
CA GLN A 289 7.63 14.68 -8.08
C GLN A 289 8.70 13.63 -8.41
N GLY A 290 8.43 12.37 -8.09
CA GLY A 290 9.38 11.27 -8.30
C GLY A 290 9.25 10.60 -9.66
N VAL A 291 8.10 10.77 -10.35
CA VAL A 291 7.90 10.33 -11.73
C VAL A 291 7.08 11.38 -12.46
N LYS A 292 7.62 11.86 -13.57
CA LYS A 292 6.96 12.81 -14.47
C LYS A 292 6.20 12.04 -15.53
N HIS A 293 4.96 12.47 -15.82
CA HIS A 293 4.11 11.85 -16.84
C HIS A 293 4.12 10.32 -16.74
N ASP A 294 3.69 9.81 -15.59
CA ASP A 294 3.78 8.37 -15.31
C ASP A 294 2.83 7.57 -16.19
N ILE A 295 3.41 6.68 -16.98
CA ILE A 295 2.71 5.70 -17.83
C ILE A 295 3.16 4.27 -17.50
N TRP A 296 3.67 4.03 -16.28
CA TRP A 296 4.25 2.76 -15.84
C TRP A 296 3.71 2.28 -14.49
N ASP A 297 2.72 3.00 -13.91
CA ASP A 297 2.18 2.74 -12.56
C ASP A 297 3.28 2.76 -11.47
N ARG A 298 4.05 3.86 -11.43
CA ARG A 298 5.18 4.04 -10.49
C ARG A 298 4.81 4.88 -9.28
N ASP A 299 3.72 4.51 -8.62
CA ASP A 299 3.22 5.15 -7.39
C ASP A 299 4.28 5.29 -6.29
N PHE A 300 4.03 6.21 -5.39
CA PHE A 300 4.58 6.18 -4.05
C PHE A 300 3.64 5.33 -3.16
N PRO A 301 3.95 4.03 -2.94
CA PRO A 301 2.96 3.04 -2.53
C PRO A 301 2.74 2.95 -1.03
N SER A 302 3.53 3.67 -0.22
CA SER A 302 3.52 3.56 1.23
C SER A 302 3.58 4.91 1.93
N PRO A 303 3.09 5.01 3.18
CA PRO A 303 3.31 6.21 3.98
C PRO A 303 4.81 6.50 4.09
N PRO A 304 5.24 7.77 4.02
CA PRO A 304 6.62 8.12 4.31
C PRO A 304 6.93 7.90 5.80
N VAL A 305 8.21 7.77 6.10
CA VAL A 305 8.69 7.60 7.48
C VAL A 305 9.45 8.83 7.92
N LEU A 306 9.05 9.42 9.05
CA LEU A 306 9.76 10.57 9.61
C LEU A 306 10.93 10.09 10.46
N VAL A 307 12.12 10.52 10.09
CA VAL A 307 13.38 10.05 10.66
C VAL A 307 14.23 11.23 11.14
N THR A 308 15.16 10.97 12.05
CA THR A 308 16.28 11.88 12.33
C THR A 308 17.56 11.14 12.00
N VAL A 309 18.34 11.67 11.08
CA VAL A 309 19.58 11.05 10.57
C VAL A 309 20.78 11.96 10.81
N ARG A 310 21.99 11.38 10.76
CA ARG A 310 23.23 12.13 10.71
C ARG A 310 23.64 12.33 9.25
N HIS A 311 23.70 13.58 8.82
CA HIS A 311 24.13 13.95 7.49
C HIS A 311 25.15 15.09 7.59
N ASP A 312 26.31 14.97 6.94
CA ASP A 312 27.43 15.93 7.02
C ASP A 312 27.79 16.34 8.47
N GLY A 313 27.78 15.37 9.38
CA GLY A 313 28.13 15.57 10.79
C GLY A 313 27.01 16.15 11.66
N HIS A 314 25.89 16.54 11.10
CA HIS A 314 24.74 17.15 11.80
C HIS A 314 23.55 16.19 11.90
N ALA A 315 22.72 16.38 12.93
CA ALA A 315 21.43 15.73 13.03
C ALA A 315 20.43 16.50 12.14
N VAL A 316 19.79 15.79 11.19
CA VAL A 316 18.79 16.35 10.29
C VAL A 316 17.48 15.59 10.46
N ASP A 317 16.42 16.33 10.71
CA ASP A 317 15.07 15.80 10.69
C ASP A 317 14.64 15.64 9.23
N ALA A 318 14.45 14.40 8.81
CA ALA A 318 14.20 14.04 7.42
C ALA A 318 12.90 13.23 7.24
N VAL A 319 12.42 13.17 6.02
CA VAL A 319 11.36 12.28 5.57
C VAL A 319 11.93 11.30 4.55
N ALA A 320 11.74 10.01 4.80
CA ALA A 320 12.16 8.91 3.93
C ALA A 320 10.94 8.35 3.18
N GLN A 321 11.02 8.28 1.85
CA GLN A 321 9.97 7.73 0.99
C GLN A 321 10.50 6.55 0.20
N THR A 322 9.93 5.37 0.42
CA THR A 322 10.14 4.18 -0.41
C THR A 322 9.18 4.17 -1.59
N THR A 323 9.60 3.61 -2.73
CA THR A 323 8.89 3.73 -4.00
C THR A 323 8.72 2.40 -4.74
N LYS A 324 7.73 2.31 -5.64
CA LYS A 324 7.57 1.18 -6.56
C LYS A 324 8.80 0.97 -7.44
N GLN A 325 9.52 2.03 -7.78
CA GLN A 325 10.78 1.91 -8.53
C GLN A 325 11.89 1.15 -7.78
N GLY A 326 11.74 0.96 -6.46
CA GLY A 326 12.75 0.30 -5.63
C GLY A 326 13.82 1.26 -5.08
N TRP A 327 13.49 2.54 -4.94
CA TRP A 327 14.36 3.57 -4.40
C TRP A 327 13.86 4.11 -3.06
N VAL A 328 14.79 4.67 -2.28
CA VAL A 328 14.48 5.48 -1.10
C VAL A 328 14.90 6.91 -1.38
N TYR A 329 13.95 7.83 -1.36
CA TYR A 329 14.24 9.27 -1.34
C TYR A 329 14.31 9.76 0.10
N LEU A 330 15.23 10.68 0.37
CA LEU A 330 15.43 11.25 1.70
C LEU A 330 15.54 12.78 1.60
N PHE A 331 14.59 13.48 2.23
CA PHE A 331 14.51 14.94 2.18
C PHE A 331 14.55 15.55 3.58
N ASP A 332 15.16 16.74 3.70
CA ASP A 332 14.93 17.60 4.87
C ASP A 332 13.44 17.88 5.01
N ARG A 333 12.91 17.65 6.19
CA ARG A 333 11.48 17.68 6.47
C ARG A 333 10.83 19.05 6.29
N ALA A 334 11.57 20.12 6.62
CA ALA A 334 11.06 21.48 6.58
C ALA A 334 11.14 22.09 5.18
N THR A 335 12.19 21.75 4.41
CA THR A 335 12.53 22.46 3.18
C THR A 335 12.33 21.64 1.90
N GLY A 336 12.22 20.32 2.01
CA GLY A 336 12.18 19.41 0.86
C GLY A 336 13.54 19.27 0.15
N LYS A 337 14.63 19.80 0.72
CA LYS A 337 15.97 19.63 0.14
C LYS A 337 16.38 18.16 0.23
N PRO A 338 16.79 17.52 -0.89
CA PRO A 338 17.27 16.14 -0.85
C PRO A 338 18.59 16.06 -0.07
N LEU A 339 18.72 15.04 0.77
CA LEU A 339 19.96 14.77 1.52
C LEU A 339 21.00 14.07 0.65
N PHE A 340 20.57 13.21 -0.26
CA PHE A 340 21.44 12.65 -1.29
C PHE A 340 21.11 13.29 -2.63
N PRO A 341 22.12 13.56 -3.50
CA PRO A 341 21.88 14.18 -4.80
C PRO A 341 20.87 13.39 -5.65
N ILE A 342 20.07 14.12 -6.40
CA ILE A 342 19.11 13.57 -7.37
C ILE A 342 19.61 13.89 -8.76
N GLU A 343 19.72 12.86 -9.60
CA GLU A 343 20.11 12.96 -11.01
C GLU A 343 18.89 12.81 -11.90
N TYR A 344 18.79 13.65 -12.93
CA TYR A 344 17.81 13.51 -13.98
C TYR A 344 18.35 12.64 -15.09
N ARG A 345 17.88 11.39 -15.18
CA ARG A 345 18.33 10.42 -16.19
C ARG A 345 17.41 10.43 -17.39
N SER A 346 18.02 10.36 -18.59
CA SER A 346 17.29 10.34 -19.86
C SER A 346 16.71 8.97 -20.16
N TYR A 347 15.50 8.96 -20.73
CA TYR A 347 14.78 7.76 -21.14
C TYR A 347 14.22 7.90 -22.56
N PRO A 348 13.90 6.78 -23.25
CA PRO A 348 13.33 6.82 -24.59
C PRO A 348 12.00 7.58 -24.65
N ARG A 349 11.76 8.20 -25.78
CA ARG A 349 10.43 8.74 -26.10
C ARG A 349 9.46 7.62 -26.43
N SER A 350 8.16 7.87 -26.28
CA SER A 350 7.12 6.96 -26.76
C SER A 350 7.08 6.94 -28.29
N GLU A 351 6.88 5.75 -28.84
CA GLU A 351 6.64 5.53 -30.27
C GLU A 351 5.15 5.44 -30.60
N VAL A 352 4.29 5.48 -29.54
CA VAL A 352 2.84 5.34 -29.70
C VAL A 352 2.22 6.69 -30.05
N PRO A 353 1.45 6.78 -31.12
CA PRO A 353 0.86 8.04 -31.54
C PRO A 353 0.03 8.74 -30.44
N GLY A 354 0.29 10.02 -30.24
CA GLY A 354 -0.37 10.85 -29.26
C GLY A 354 0.24 10.81 -27.87
N GLU A 355 1.09 9.81 -27.54
CA GLU A 355 1.78 9.70 -26.26
C GLU A 355 3.09 10.51 -26.27
N ALA A 356 3.37 11.20 -25.16
CA ALA A 356 4.59 12.01 -24.99
C ALA A 356 5.22 11.73 -23.62
N ALA A 357 5.85 10.56 -23.50
CA ALA A 357 6.59 10.19 -22.30
C ALA A 357 7.64 11.24 -21.93
N ALA A 358 7.79 11.54 -20.64
CA ALA A 358 8.80 12.48 -20.16
C ALA A 358 10.21 12.00 -20.51
N GLY A 359 11.01 12.89 -21.10
CA GLY A 359 12.36 12.55 -21.57
C GLY A 359 13.38 12.34 -20.48
N THR A 360 13.09 12.75 -19.23
CA THR A 360 13.96 12.55 -18.06
C THR A 360 13.15 12.23 -16.82
N GLN A 361 13.74 11.39 -15.94
CA GLN A 361 13.15 11.05 -14.64
C GLN A 361 14.19 11.31 -13.53
N PRO A 362 13.76 11.85 -12.36
CA PRO A 362 14.64 12.09 -11.22
C PRO A 362 14.90 10.79 -10.45
N LEU A 363 16.18 10.47 -10.22
CA LEU A 363 16.57 9.30 -9.42
C LEU A 363 17.63 9.69 -8.39
N PRO A 364 17.55 9.18 -7.14
CA PRO A 364 18.58 9.48 -6.14
C PRO A 364 19.86 8.75 -6.46
N THR A 365 21.01 9.35 -6.11
CA THR A 365 22.31 8.70 -6.24
C THR A 365 22.59 7.70 -5.13
N LYS A 366 21.95 7.89 -3.96
CA LYS A 366 21.99 7.03 -2.77
C LYS A 366 20.65 7.07 -2.05
N PRO A 367 20.30 5.99 -1.32
CA PRO A 367 20.90 4.65 -1.35
C PRO A 367 20.83 4.01 -2.73
N ALA A 368 21.64 2.96 -2.97
CA ALA A 368 21.44 2.11 -4.16
C ALA A 368 20.02 1.49 -4.14
N PRO A 369 19.41 1.19 -5.29
CA PRO A 369 18.06 0.65 -5.34
C PRO A 369 17.96 -0.72 -4.67
N PHE A 370 16.88 -0.95 -3.95
CA PHE A 370 16.63 -2.23 -3.26
C PHE A 370 16.02 -3.30 -4.16
N ALA A 371 15.58 -2.94 -5.36
CA ALA A 371 15.14 -3.86 -6.42
C ALA A 371 15.95 -3.64 -7.70
N ARG A 372 16.08 -4.68 -8.53
CA ARG A 372 16.77 -4.62 -9.82
C ARG A 372 16.04 -3.64 -10.76
N GLN A 373 16.80 -2.90 -11.57
CA GLN A 373 16.29 -1.76 -12.35
C GLN A 373 16.07 -2.05 -13.84
N SER A 374 16.62 -3.15 -14.32
CA SER A 374 16.50 -3.60 -15.72
C SER A 374 16.66 -5.11 -15.77
N LEU A 375 16.05 -5.75 -16.76
CA LEU A 375 16.22 -7.18 -17.04
C LEU A 375 17.17 -7.36 -18.20
N THR A 376 18.19 -8.21 -18.00
CA THR A 376 19.12 -8.66 -19.04
C THR A 376 19.06 -10.16 -19.22
N GLY A 377 19.62 -10.71 -20.31
CA GLY A 377 19.64 -12.14 -20.55
C GLY A 377 20.37 -12.95 -19.45
N GLU A 378 21.36 -12.35 -18.78
CA GLU A 378 22.09 -12.97 -17.67
C GLU A 378 21.27 -13.10 -16.38
N MET A 379 20.20 -12.33 -16.27
CA MET A 379 19.29 -12.35 -15.11
C MET A 379 18.13 -13.33 -15.28
N LEU A 380 18.06 -14.06 -16.39
CA LEU A 380 17.00 -15.04 -16.61
C LEU A 380 17.14 -16.25 -15.68
N THR A 381 16.03 -16.90 -15.40
CA THR A 381 15.99 -18.06 -14.51
C THR A 381 16.96 -19.15 -14.96
N ASN A 382 17.64 -19.78 -14.01
CA ASN A 382 18.47 -20.97 -14.19
C ASN A 382 17.93 -22.16 -13.38
N ARG A 383 16.64 -22.13 -13.01
CA ARG A 383 15.98 -23.13 -12.18
C ARG A 383 16.06 -24.55 -12.79
N THR A 384 15.81 -24.65 -14.07
CA THR A 384 16.07 -25.85 -14.89
C THR A 384 16.54 -25.44 -16.28
N PRO A 385 17.23 -26.33 -17.04
CA PRO A 385 17.64 -26.04 -18.42
C PRO A 385 16.45 -25.66 -19.32
N GLU A 386 15.31 -26.32 -19.17
CA GLU A 386 14.09 -26.08 -19.96
C GLU A 386 13.49 -24.70 -19.62
N ALA A 387 13.43 -24.34 -18.34
CA ALA A 387 12.96 -23.04 -17.91
C ALA A 387 13.87 -21.90 -18.43
N HIS A 388 15.19 -22.12 -18.39
CA HIS A 388 16.18 -21.18 -18.93
C HIS A 388 16.02 -20.98 -20.43
N GLN A 389 15.93 -22.07 -21.20
CA GLN A 389 15.79 -22.02 -22.65
C GLN A 389 14.48 -21.29 -23.03
N TRP A 390 13.36 -21.62 -22.39
CA TRP A 390 12.11 -20.94 -22.60
C TRP A 390 12.21 -19.44 -22.30
N ALA A 391 12.83 -19.07 -21.17
CA ALA A 391 13.01 -17.68 -20.79
C ALA A 391 13.87 -16.90 -21.80
N LEU A 392 14.93 -17.51 -22.32
CA LEU A 392 15.78 -16.93 -23.36
C LEU A 392 15.02 -16.68 -24.67
N GLU A 393 14.24 -17.67 -25.12
CA GLU A 393 13.43 -17.56 -26.33
C GLU A 393 12.41 -16.43 -26.17
N ARG A 394 11.66 -16.43 -25.07
CA ARG A 394 10.64 -15.42 -24.78
C ARG A 394 11.23 -14.01 -24.64
N PHE A 395 12.40 -13.88 -23.97
CA PHE A 395 13.05 -12.59 -23.75
C PHE A 395 13.49 -11.89 -25.03
N ARG A 396 13.87 -12.65 -26.07
CA ARG A 396 14.25 -12.08 -27.40
C ARG A 396 13.12 -11.28 -28.05
N ASP A 397 11.87 -11.66 -27.76
CA ASP A 397 10.70 -10.98 -28.29
C ASP A 397 10.27 -9.76 -27.47
N LEU A 398 10.86 -9.57 -26.28
CA LEU A 398 10.51 -8.47 -25.38
C LEU A 398 11.37 -7.21 -25.65
N ARG A 399 10.80 -6.06 -25.30
CA ARG A 399 11.52 -4.80 -25.20
C ARG A 399 12.00 -4.64 -23.75
N SER A 400 13.32 -4.63 -23.51
CA SER A 400 13.91 -4.42 -22.20
C SER A 400 14.94 -3.31 -22.27
N GLY A 401 14.97 -2.41 -21.28
CA GLY A 401 15.87 -1.25 -21.31
C GLY A 401 15.77 -0.37 -20.07
N GLY A 402 15.26 -0.92 -18.96
CA GLY A 402 15.07 -0.20 -17.69
C GLY A 402 13.61 0.16 -17.40
N GLN A 403 13.39 0.83 -16.28
CA GLN A 403 12.05 1.03 -15.70
C GLN A 403 11.12 1.94 -16.52
N PHE A 404 11.69 2.89 -17.24
CA PHE A 404 10.94 3.94 -17.93
C PHE A 404 11.00 3.82 -19.45
N VAL A 405 11.05 2.59 -19.95
CA VAL A 405 10.85 2.32 -21.39
C VAL A 405 9.34 2.37 -21.65
N PRO A 406 8.84 3.30 -22.49
CA PRO A 406 7.41 3.40 -22.78
C PRO A 406 6.87 2.12 -23.43
N PHE A 407 5.63 1.78 -23.15
CA PHE A 407 4.94 0.68 -23.83
C PHE A 407 4.87 0.91 -25.33
N SER A 408 4.87 -0.18 -26.09
CA SER A 408 4.65 -0.12 -27.53
C SER A 408 3.37 -0.86 -27.93
N ALA A 409 2.85 -0.52 -29.10
CA ALA A 409 1.76 -1.26 -29.68
C ALA A 409 2.28 -2.57 -30.31
N GLY A 410 1.71 -3.69 -29.87
CA GLY A 410 1.97 -5.01 -30.48
C GLY A 410 3.23 -5.74 -30.00
N ARG A 411 4.17 -5.10 -29.31
CA ARG A 411 5.33 -5.78 -28.70
C ARG A 411 5.36 -5.51 -27.21
N GLU A 412 5.50 -6.56 -26.40
CA GLU A 412 5.53 -6.41 -24.96
C GLU A 412 6.83 -5.75 -24.47
N THR A 413 6.68 -4.87 -23.51
CA THR A 413 7.76 -4.19 -22.81
C THR A 413 7.92 -4.78 -21.42
N VAL A 414 9.16 -5.03 -21.00
CA VAL A 414 9.51 -5.49 -19.66
C VAL A 414 9.39 -4.34 -18.67
N ILE A 415 8.71 -4.59 -17.57
CA ILE A 415 8.63 -3.74 -16.39
C ILE A 415 9.37 -4.46 -15.26
N PHE A 416 10.46 -3.85 -14.76
CA PHE A 416 11.29 -4.46 -13.72
C PHE A 416 11.90 -3.40 -12.78
N PRO A 417 11.56 -3.40 -11.47
CA PRO A 417 10.59 -4.31 -10.83
C PRO A 417 9.20 -4.18 -11.44
N GLY A 418 8.36 -5.21 -11.29
CA GLY A 418 7.05 -5.30 -11.92
C GLY A 418 6.04 -4.27 -11.42
N PHE A 419 4.78 -4.44 -11.76
CA PHE A 419 3.72 -3.47 -11.41
C PHE A 419 3.38 -3.43 -9.91
N ASP A 420 3.57 -4.53 -9.17
CA ASP A 420 3.50 -4.50 -7.71
C ASP A 420 4.62 -3.62 -7.10
N GLY A 421 5.67 -3.31 -7.89
CA GLY A 421 6.77 -2.45 -7.48
C GLY A 421 7.83 -3.15 -6.64
N GLY A 422 8.95 -2.46 -6.41
CA GLY A 422 9.98 -2.87 -5.46
C GLY A 422 9.46 -2.77 -4.04
N ALA A 423 8.96 -1.60 -3.60
CA ALA A 423 8.22 -1.45 -2.35
C ALA A 423 6.71 -1.50 -2.62
N GLU A 424 5.99 -1.91 -1.61
CA GLU A 424 4.54 -2.01 -1.58
C GLU A 424 3.95 -1.23 -0.37
N TRP A 425 2.63 -1.21 -0.25
CA TRP A 425 1.88 -0.51 0.79
C TRP A 425 2.32 -0.82 2.23
N GLY A 426 2.94 -1.97 2.45
CA GLY A 426 3.50 -2.36 3.75
C GLY A 426 4.52 -1.36 4.26
N GLY A 427 5.25 -0.67 3.38
CA GLY A 427 6.19 0.39 3.72
C GLY A 427 7.41 -0.10 4.48
N SER A 428 8.05 0.80 5.20
CA SER A 428 9.32 0.54 5.88
C SER A 428 9.26 0.87 7.38
N ALA A 429 10.16 0.26 8.17
CA ALA A 429 10.35 0.57 9.59
C ALA A 429 11.71 1.22 9.82
N PHE A 430 11.80 2.16 10.74
CA PHE A 430 13.05 2.88 11.04
C PHE A 430 13.46 2.70 12.50
N ASP A 431 14.73 2.33 12.71
CA ASP A 431 15.34 2.26 14.05
C ASP A 431 16.12 3.54 14.35
N PRO A 432 15.62 4.41 15.24
CA PRO A 432 16.28 5.68 15.56
C PRO A 432 17.63 5.51 16.26
N ALA A 433 17.88 4.35 16.89
CA ALA A 433 19.13 4.10 17.58
C ALA A 433 20.29 3.76 16.64
N THR A 434 20.01 3.19 15.48
CA THR A 434 21.03 2.76 14.50
C THR A 434 21.01 3.55 13.20
N GLY A 435 19.92 4.27 12.91
CA GLY A 435 19.69 4.94 11.62
C GLY A 435 19.35 3.97 10.49
N LEU A 436 18.96 2.72 10.82
CA LEU A 436 18.61 1.71 9.84
C LEU A 436 17.13 1.78 9.45
N LEU A 437 16.88 1.80 8.15
CA LEU A 437 15.57 1.63 7.53
C LEU A 437 15.44 0.18 7.05
N TYR A 438 14.36 -0.48 7.45
CA TYR A 438 14.05 -1.85 7.02
C TYR A 438 12.93 -1.81 6.00
N VAL A 439 13.16 -2.36 4.82
CA VAL A 439 12.19 -2.44 3.73
C VAL A 439 12.22 -3.81 3.08
N ASN A 440 11.06 -4.44 2.97
CA ASN A 440 10.88 -5.63 2.15
C ASN A 440 10.58 -5.22 0.71
N ALA A 441 11.02 -6.02 -0.24
CA ALA A 441 10.94 -5.70 -1.65
C ALA A 441 10.58 -6.89 -2.51
N ASN A 442 9.81 -6.63 -3.58
CA ASN A 442 9.59 -7.53 -4.70
C ASN A 442 10.64 -7.29 -5.78
N ASP A 443 11.11 -8.37 -6.38
CA ASP A 443 12.14 -8.32 -7.42
C ASP A 443 11.77 -9.26 -8.58
N LEU A 444 10.61 -9.00 -9.18
CA LEU A 444 9.95 -9.80 -10.23
C LEU A 444 9.78 -8.95 -11.48
N ALA A 445 10.00 -9.56 -12.65
CA ALA A 445 9.70 -8.93 -13.93
C ALA A 445 8.25 -9.22 -14.36
N TRP A 446 7.62 -8.21 -14.94
CA TRP A 446 6.33 -8.31 -15.61
C TRP A 446 6.47 -7.82 -17.05
N THR A 447 5.49 -8.11 -17.89
CA THR A 447 5.43 -7.62 -19.27
C THR A 447 4.05 -7.07 -19.58
N SER A 448 3.98 -6.12 -20.48
CA SER A 448 2.75 -5.65 -21.10
C SER A 448 3.00 -4.86 -22.38
N SER A 449 1.92 -4.51 -23.05
CA SER A 449 1.91 -3.71 -24.27
C SER A 449 0.67 -2.82 -24.34
N LEU A 450 0.58 -2.01 -25.37
CA LEU A 450 -0.63 -1.30 -25.75
C LEU A 450 -1.27 -1.97 -26.97
N ALA A 451 -2.57 -1.86 -27.06
CA ALA A 451 -3.34 -2.25 -28.24
C ALA A 451 -4.28 -1.13 -28.67
N GLU A 452 -4.41 -0.92 -29.97
CA GLU A 452 -5.34 0.08 -30.50
C GLU A 452 -6.79 -0.35 -30.23
N ASN A 453 -7.60 0.58 -29.73
CA ASN A 453 -9.01 0.34 -29.52
C ASN A 453 -9.74 0.34 -30.84
N GLN A 454 -10.59 -0.66 -31.06
CA GLN A 454 -11.48 -0.72 -32.21
C GLN A 454 -12.67 0.21 -32.00
N ALA A 455 -13.12 0.89 -33.04
CA ALA A 455 -14.35 1.65 -33.02
C ALA A 455 -15.56 0.74 -32.84
N GLY A 456 -16.59 1.24 -32.16
CA GLY A 456 -17.85 0.52 -31.98
C GLY A 456 -18.27 0.39 -30.51
N ALA A 457 -19.51 -0.03 -30.30
CA ALA A 457 -20.06 -0.30 -28.97
C ALA A 457 -20.60 -1.74 -28.96
N SER A 458 -19.92 -2.62 -28.27
CA SER A 458 -20.33 -4.02 -28.09
C SER A 458 -19.94 -4.51 -26.71
N GLY A 459 -20.49 -5.63 -26.26
CA GLY A 459 -20.12 -6.25 -24.99
C GLY A 459 -18.63 -6.48 -24.87
N ARG A 460 -17.98 -6.94 -25.93
CA ARG A 460 -16.52 -7.12 -25.99
C ARG A 460 -15.78 -5.78 -25.92
N GLN A 461 -16.23 -4.76 -26.62
CA GLN A 461 -15.56 -3.45 -26.59
C GLN A 461 -15.66 -2.80 -25.21
N ILE A 462 -16.82 -2.93 -24.54
CA ILE A 462 -16.98 -2.47 -23.15
C ILE A 462 -16.03 -3.22 -22.23
N TYR A 463 -15.88 -4.53 -22.42
CA TYR A 463 -14.89 -5.34 -21.69
C TYR A 463 -13.47 -4.82 -21.92
N LEU A 464 -13.05 -4.66 -23.15
CA LEU A 464 -11.71 -4.21 -23.51
C LEU A 464 -11.38 -2.83 -22.94
N THR A 465 -12.35 -1.94 -22.90
CA THR A 465 -12.15 -0.57 -22.42
C THR A 465 -12.13 -0.46 -20.89
N ASN A 466 -12.91 -1.30 -20.18
CA ASN A 466 -13.12 -1.11 -18.74
C ASN A 466 -12.55 -2.24 -17.87
N CYS A 467 -12.41 -3.45 -18.42
CA CYS A 467 -12.07 -4.65 -17.65
C CYS A 467 -10.71 -5.23 -18.02
N ALA A 468 -10.32 -5.13 -19.30
CA ALA A 468 -9.11 -5.75 -19.81
C ALA A 468 -7.83 -5.15 -19.21
N VAL A 469 -7.87 -3.92 -18.72
CA VAL A 469 -6.76 -3.28 -17.99
C VAL A 469 -6.24 -4.17 -16.85
N CYS A 470 -7.15 -4.84 -16.15
CA CYS A 470 -6.80 -5.78 -15.07
C CYS A 470 -6.86 -7.24 -15.55
N HIS A 471 -7.92 -7.63 -16.26
CA HIS A 471 -8.18 -9.02 -16.59
C HIS A 471 -7.51 -9.50 -17.89
N GLY A 472 -6.82 -8.60 -18.61
CA GLY A 472 -6.16 -8.89 -19.89
C GLY A 472 -7.13 -9.10 -21.05
N ASP A 473 -6.67 -8.95 -22.28
CA ASP A 473 -7.48 -9.11 -23.49
C ASP A 473 -8.07 -10.53 -23.63
N GLY A 474 -7.32 -11.54 -23.19
CA GLY A 474 -7.70 -12.95 -23.19
C GLY A 474 -8.43 -13.41 -21.92
N MET A 475 -8.84 -12.49 -21.04
CA MET A 475 -9.55 -12.79 -19.78
C MET A 475 -8.76 -13.68 -18.80
N ALA A 476 -7.45 -13.83 -18.97
CA ALA A 476 -6.61 -14.69 -18.11
C ALA A 476 -6.41 -14.10 -16.72
N GLY A 477 -6.45 -12.77 -16.58
CA GLY A 477 -6.10 -12.07 -15.35
C GLY A 477 -4.62 -12.23 -14.99
N ALA A 478 -4.31 -12.00 -13.74
CA ALA A 478 -3.00 -12.23 -13.11
C ALA A 478 -3.21 -12.90 -11.75
N PRO A 479 -3.61 -14.17 -11.71
CA PRO A 479 -3.82 -14.87 -10.45
C PRO A 479 -2.55 -14.91 -9.56
N PRO A 480 -2.75 -14.94 -8.24
CA PRO A 480 -4.02 -14.93 -7.52
C PRO A 480 -4.65 -13.55 -7.36
N GLN A 481 -3.94 -12.46 -7.69
CA GLN A 481 -4.34 -11.09 -7.42
C GLN A 481 -5.54 -10.64 -8.26
N ILE A 482 -5.51 -10.98 -9.55
CA ILE A 482 -6.58 -10.67 -10.50
C ILE A 482 -7.10 -12.00 -11.05
N PRO A 483 -8.34 -12.40 -10.69
CA PRO A 483 -8.86 -13.70 -11.10
C PRO A 483 -9.09 -13.79 -12.61
N SER A 484 -8.90 -14.96 -13.17
CA SER A 484 -9.29 -15.25 -14.56
C SER A 484 -10.81 -15.16 -14.73
N LEU A 485 -11.23 -14.47 -15.78
CA LEU A 485 -12.62 -14.41 -16.24
C LEU A 485 -12.93 -15.43 -17.36
N ALA A 486 -11.94 -16.18 -17.83
CA ALA A 486 -12.19 -17.25 -18.80
C ALA A 486 -13.22 -18.25 -18.26
N GLY A 487 -14.30 -18.47 -19.01
CA GLY A 487 -15.39 -19.34 -18.59
C GLY A 487 -16.16 -18.89 -17.36
N ILE A 488 -16.18 -17.60 -17.03
CA ILE A 488 -16.83 -17.08 -15.83
C ILE A 488 -18.34 -17.37 -15.78
N GLY A 489 -18.99 -17.46 -16.95
CA GLY A 489 -20.42 -17.77 -17.06
C GLY A 489 -20.82 -19.14 -16.50
N SER A 490 -19.90 -20.12 -16.42
CA SER A 490 -20.16 -21.40 -15.75
C SER A 490 -20.01 -21.33 -14.22
N ARG A 491 -19.40 -20.26 -13.69
CA ARG A 491 -19.09 -20.10 -12.27
C ARG A 491 -19.93 -19.01 -11.59
N ARG A 492 -20.59 -18.15 -12.37
CA ARG A 492 -21.39 -17.02 -11.90
C ARG A 492 -22.61 -16.82 -12.76
N THR A 493 -23.72 -16.48 -12.13
CA THR A 493 -24.93 -16.07 -12.83
C THR A 493 -24.84 -14.65 -13.38
N ARG A 494 -25.69 -14.30 -14.36
CA ARG A 494 -25.79 -12.95 -14.89
C ARG A 494 -26.12 -11.90 -13.82
N ALA A 495 -26.95 -12.26 -12.85
CA ALA A 495 -27.30 -11.39 -11.72
C ALA A 495 -26.09 -11.09 -10.85
N GLU A 496 -25.28 -12.11 -10.51
CA GLU A 496 -24.05 -11.95 -9.75
C GLU A 496 -23.03 -11.11 -10.51
N LEU A 497 -22.83 -11.35 -11.81
CA LEU A 497 -21.95 -10.56 -12.66
C LEU A 497 -22.39 -9.08 -12.70
N THR A 498 -23.69 -8.84 -12.84
CA THR A 498 -24.25 -7.48 -12.80
C THR A 498 -23.97 -6.80 -11.46
N ALA A 499 -24.18 -7.50 -10.35
CA ALA A 499 -23.88 -6.98 -9.02
C ALA A 499 -22.39 -6.67 -8.85
N ILE A 500 -21.50 -7.56 -9.31
CA ILE A 500 -20.05 -7.34 -9.24
C ILE A 500 -19.63 -6.10 -10.05
N VAL A 501 -20.13 -5.95 -11.27
CA VAL A 501 -19.82 -4.77 -12.10
C VAL A 501 -20.32 -3.48 -11.44
N ARG A 502 -21.52 -3.50 -10.88
CA ARG A 502 -22.12 -2.30 -10.25
C ARG A 502 -21.50 -1.92 -8.92
N GLN A 503 -21.08 -2.91 -8.14
CA GLN A 503 -20.67 -2.71 -6.74
C GLN A 503 -19.16 -2.88 -6.53
N GLY A 504 -18.44 -3.45 -7.51
CA GLY A 504 -17.07 -3.89 -7.33
C GLY A 504 -16.95 -5.22 -6.57
N ALA A 505 -15.74 -5.75 -6.47
CA ALA A 505 -15.44 -6.98 -5.72
C ALA A 505 -13.96 -7.00 -5.30
N GLY A 506 -13.68 -7.03 -4.01
CA GLY A 506 -12.30 -7.00 -3.51
C GLY A 506 -11.55 -5.75 -3.99
N ARG A 507 -10.49 -5.93 -4.77
CA ARG A 507 -9.72 -4.82 -5.38
C ARG A 507 -10.40 -4.25 -6.63
N MET A 508 -11.33 -4.97 -7.25
CA MET A 508 -12.06 -4.51 -8.44
C MET A 508 -12.95 -3.32 -8.08
N PRO A 509 -12.79 -2.15 -8.72
CA PRO A 509 -13.65 -1.00 -8.48
C PRO A 509 -15.08 -1.25 -8.96
N SER A 510 -16.01 -0.44 -8.48
CA SER A 510 -17.35 -0.34 -9.05
C SER A 510 -17.33 0.49 -10.33
N PHE A 511 -18.28 0.21 -11.24
CA PHE A 511 -18.44 0.94 -12.50
C PHE A 511 -19.82 1.62 -12.54
N PRO A 512 -20.08 2.65 -11.70
CA PRO A 512 -21.38 3.32 -11.62
C PRO A 512 -21.75 4.05 -12.90
N ASN A 513 -20.75 4.49 -13.67
CA ASN A 513 -20.90 5.28 -14.90
C ASN A 513 -21.30 4.45 -16.13
N LEU A 514 -21.24 3.13 -16.08
CA LEU A 514 -21.73 2.30 -17.16
C LEU A 514 -23.26 2.33 -17.20
N ARG A 515 -23.85 2.65 -18.34
CA ARG A 515 -25.32 2.64 -18.52
C ARG A 515 -25.88 1.21 -18.33
N ALA A 516 -27.14 1.08 -18.00
CA ALA A 516 -27.77 -0.25 -17.78
C ALA A 516 -27.60 -1.18 -18.98
N ARG A 517 -27.74 -0.66 -20.20
CA ARG A 517 -27.56 -1.42 -21.45
C ARG A 517 -26.11 -1.86 -21.67
N ASP A 518 -25.12 -1.00 -21.30
CA ASP A 518 -23.69 -1.33 -21.45
C ASP A 518 -23.33 -2.48 -20.50
N VAL A 519 -23.84 -2.44 -19.25
CA VAL A 519 -23.68 -3.54 -18.31
C VAL A 519 -24.35 -4.81 -18.79
N ALA A 520 -25.55 -4.71 -19.37
CA ALA A 520 -26.25 -5.90 -19.92
C ALA A 520 -25.46 -6.54 -21.06
N ALA A 521 -24.91 -5.74 -21.99
CA ALA A 521 -24.09 -6.23 -23.11
C ALA A 521 -22.76 -6.85 -22.61
N LEU A 522 -22.10 -6.20 -21.65
CA LEU A 522 -20.89 -6.70 -21.01
C LEU A 522 -21.15 -8.04 -20.31
N VAL A 523 -22.20 -8.12 -19.50
CA VAL A 523 -22.56 -9.33 -18.74
C VAL A 523 -22.91 -10.49 -19.69
N GLU A 524 -23.62 -10.21 -20.79
CA GLU A 524 -23.89 -11.22 -21.80
C GLU A 524 -22.61 -11.75 -22.44
N PHE A 525 -21.70 -10.86 -22.82
CA PHE A 525 -20.39 -11.24 -23.35
C PHE A 525 -19.59 -12.10 -22.36
N LEU A 526 -19.56 -11.73 -21.09
CA LEU A 526 -18.86 -12.49 -20.04
C LEU A 526 -19.51 -13.86 -19.77
N ALA A 527 -20.83 -13.92 -19.81
CA ALA A 527 -21.58 -15.12 -19.46
C ALA A 527 -21.63 -16.18 -20.59
N SER A 528 -21.77 -15.73 -21.83
CA SER A 528 -21.98 -16.64 -22.99
C SER A 528 -20.89 -16.53 -24.06
N GLY A 529 -20.06 -15.51 -24.05
CA GLY A 529 -19.15 -15.16 -25.14
C GLY A 529 -19.84 -14.44 -26.31
N GLU A 530 -21.16 -14.23 -26.25
CA GLU A 530 -21.92 -13.57 -27.31
C GLU A 530 -21.61 -12.08 -27.35
N ASN A 531 -21.03 -11.61 -28.45
CA ASN A 531 -20.67 -10.20 -28.61
C ASN A 531 -21.80 -9.42 -29.28
N LYS A 532 -22.76 -8.97 -28.48
CA LYS A 532 -23.88 -8.15 -28.96
C LYS A 532 -23.44 -6.72 -29.26
N GLU A 533 -23.63 -6.28 -30.49
CA GLU A 533 -23.43 -4.89 -30.88
C GLU A 533 -24.60 -4.03 -30.43
N LEU A 534 -24.26 -2.85 -29.91
CA LEU A 534 -25.22 -1.82 -29.51
C LEU A 534 -25.38 -0.84 -30.67
N ALA A 535 -26.21 -1.24 -31.65
CA ALA A 535 -26.40 -0.50 -32.91
C ALA A 535 -26.98 0.92 -32.68
N GLY A 536 -26.45 1.90 -33.41
CA GLY A 536 -27.06 3.22 -33.62
C GLY A 536 -26.81 4.29 -32.59
N GLU A 537 -25.90 4.11 -31.59
CA GLU A 537 -25.61 5.14 -30.60
C GLU A 537 -24.11 5.29 -30.36
N GLU A 538 -23.69 6.56 -30.16
CA GLU A 538 -22.34 6.85 -29.73
C GLU A 538 -22.01 6.13 -28.41
N PRO A 539 -20.77 5.62 -28.24
CA PRO A 539 -20.31 5.08 -26.96
C PRO A 539 -20.49 6.14 -25.87
N ALA A 540 -20.80 5.71 -24.66
CA ALA A 540 -21.02 6.63 -23.53
C ALA A 540 -19.82 7.55 -23.26
N ARG A 541 -18.67 7.22 -23.84
CA ARG A 541 -17.41 7.94 -23.80
C ARG A 541 -16.57 7.55 -25.01
N VAL A 542 -15.83 8.49 -25.56
CA VAL A 542 -14.77 8.18 -26.53
C VAL A 542 -13.68 7.41 -25.77
N ALA A 543 -13.51 6.15 -26.10
CA ALA A 543 -12.43 5.34 -25.56
C ALA A 543 -11.07 5.93 -25.98
N PRO A 544 -10.03 5.88 -25.14
CA PRO A 544 -8.69 6.29 -25.54
C PRO A 544 -8.26 5.46 -26.77
N ARG A 545 -7.45 6.08 -27.66
CA ARG A 545 -7.00 5.41 -28.88
C ARG A 545 -6.26 4.09 -28.61
N TYR A 546 -5.48 4.07 -27.55
CA TYR A 546 -4.76 2.88 -27.10
C TYR A 546 -5.20 2.48 -25.71
N ARG A 547 -5.16 1.19 -25.43
CA ARG A 547 -5.46 0.60 -24.13
C ARG A 547 -4.34 -0.35 -23.72
N PHE A 548 -4.17 -0.49 -22.42
CA PHE A 548 -3.28 -1.44 -21.81
C PHE A 548 -3.80 -2.89 -22.04
N THR A 549 -2.89 -3.83 -22.36
CA THR A 549 -3.28 -5.23 -22.67
C THR A 549 -3.39 -6.11 -21.42
N GLY A 550 -2.98 -5.62 -20.26
CA GLY A 550 -3.10 -6.31 -18.97
C GLY A 550 -1.77 -6.55 -18.28
N TYR A 551 -1.87 -7.01 -17.06
CA TYR A 551 -0.74 -7.33 -16.18
C TYR A 551 -0.27 -8.76 -16.46
N HIS A 552 0.91 -8.94 -17.04
CA HIS A 552 1.46 -10.26 -17.35
C HIS A 552 2.73 -10.48 -16.54
N LYS A 553 2.69 -11.38 -15.57
CA LYS A 553 3.91 -11.82 -14.87
C LYS A 553 4.80 -12.57 -15.85
N PHE A 554 6.11 -12.26 -15.83
CA PHE A 554 7.08 -13.02 -16.62
C PHE A 554 7.43 -14.32 -15.89
N LEU A 555 6.61 -15.36 -16.12
CA LEU A 555 6.74 -16.67 -15.47
C LEU A 555 7.15 -17.72 -16.49
N ASP A 556 7.92 -18.72 -16.04
CA ASP A 556 8.24 -19.92 -16.82
C ASP A 556 7.00 -20.84 -16.96
N PRO A 557 7.06 -21.88 -17.81
CA PRO A 557 5.93 -22.80 -18.01
C PRO A 557 5.44 -23.54 -16.76
N ASN A 558 6.25 -23.58 -15.71
CA ASN A 558 5.88 -24.18 -14.42
C ASN A 558 5.23 -23.17 -13.46
N GLY A 559 5.12 -21.88 -13.86
CA GLY A 559 4.50 -20.82 -13.09
C GLY A 559 5.43 -20.09 -12.11
N TYR A 560 6.74 -20.35 -12.17
CA TYR A 560 7.72 -19.63 -11.37
C TYR A 560 8.31 -18.43 -12.13
N PRO A 561 8.83 -17.40 -11.42
CA PRO A 561 9.42 -16.25 -12.09
C PRO A 561 10.53 -16.66 -13.06
N ALA A 562 10.43 -16.17 -14.30
CA ALA A 562 11.41 -16.45 -15.35
C ALA A 562 12.71 -15.65 -15.22
N VAL A 563 12.92 -15.03 -14.06
CA VAL A 563 14.15 -14.34 -13.65
C VAL A 563 14.86 -15.13 -12.56
N ALA A 564 16.18 -15.01 -12.47
CA ALA A 564 16.96 -15.64 -11.40
C ALA A 564 16.58 -15.05 -10.03
N PRO A 565 16.49 -15.89 -8.97
CA PRO A 565 16.25 -15.40 -7.60
C PRO A 565 17.38 -14.47 -7.11
N PRO A 566 17.20 -13.71 -6.00
CA PRO A 566 16.00 -13.72 -5.15
C PRO A 566 14.83 -12.94 -5.76
N TRP A 567 13.61 -13.48 -5.58
CA TRP A 567 12.37 -12.88 -6.07
C TRP A 567 11.71 -11.95 -5.06
N GLY A 568 12.15 -12.01 -3.82
CA GLY A 568 11.80 -11.11 -2.73
C GLY A 568 12.96 -10.95 -1.79
N THR A 569 13.11 -9.78 -1.18
CA THR A 569 14.20 -9.47 -0.26
C THR A 569 13.72 -8.67 0.95
N LEU A 570 14.45 -8.78 2.06
CA LEU A 570 14.37 -7.88 3.19
C LEU A 570 15.71 -7.13 3.29
N ASN A 571 15.63 -5.81 3.39
CA ASN A 571 16.79 -4.93 3.28
C ASN A 571 16.91 -4.06 4.52
N ALA A 572 18.12 -3.84 5.03
CA ALA A 572 18.44 -2.84 6.04
C ALA A 572 19.40 -1.82 5.44
N ILE A 573 18.94 -0.57 5.35
CA ILE A 573 19.66 0.53 4.73
C ILE A 573 19.99 1.57 5.79
N ASN A 574 21.26 1.94 5.92
CA ASN A 574 21.69 2.98 6.83
C ASN A 574 21.43 4.36 6.18
N LEU A 575 20.43 5.06 6.66
CA LEU A 575 20.06 6.37 6.12
C LEU A 575 21.08 7.48 6.43
N ASN A 576 21.99 7.26 7.38
CA ASN A 576 23.07 8.24 7.63
C ASN A 576 24.12 8.25 6.52
N THR A 577 24.35 7.09 5.88
CA THR A 577 25.42 6.91 4.86
C THR A 577 24.88 6.61 3.48
N GLY A 578 23.65 6.13 3.38
CA GLY A 578 23.06 5.62 2.15
C GLY A 578 23.57 4.22 1.76
N GLU A 579 24.23 3.50 2.67
CA GLU A 579 24.78 2.17 2.40
C GLU A 579 23.93 1.06 3.01
N TYR A 580 24.00 -0.15 2.45
CA TYR A 580 23.34 -1.32 3.02
C TYR A 580 24.10 -1.81 4.24
N ALA A 581 23.36 -2.08 5.34
CA ALA A 581 23.86 -2.88 6.44
C ALA A 581 23.79 -4.37 6.11
N TRP A 582 22.68 -4.80 5.52
CA TRP A 582 22.47 -6.15 5.02
C TRP A 582 21.29 -6.20 4.04
N LYS A 583 21.29 -7.25 3.20
CA LYS A 583 20.20 -7.62 2.29
C LYS A 583 20.11 -9.15 2.28
N ILE A 584 18.91 -9.69 2.50
CA ILE A 584 18.66 -11.14 2.53
C ILE A 584 17.48 -11.50 1.64
N PRO A 585 17.42 -12.71 1.06
CA PRO A 585 16.21 -13.26 0.48
C PRO A 585 15.08 -13.29 1.52
N PHE A 586 13.84 -13.06 1.09
CA PHE A 586 12.69 -13.01 1.98
C PHE A 586 11.48 -13.73 1.39
N GLY A 587 10.95 -14.70 2.15
CA GLY A 587 9.94 -15.65 1.71
C GLY A 587 10.51 -16.85 0.97
N GLU A 588 9.74 -17.90 0.87
CA GLU A 588 10.10 -19.10 0.13
C GLU A 588 8.88 -19.74 -0.56
N TYR A 589 9.14 -20.49 -1.62
CA TYR A 589 8.19 -21.44 -2.17
C TYR A 589 8.42 -22.79 -1.48
N PRO A 590 7.48 -23.28 -0.64
CA PRO A 590 7.69 -24.51 0.14
C PRO A 590 8.04 -25.72 -0.72
N GLU A 591 7.45 -25.83 -1.91
CA GLU A 591 7.71 -26.93 -2.85
C GLU A 591 9.11 -26.87 -3.46
N LEU A 592 9.66 -25.68 -3.73
CA LEU A 592 11.04 -25.53 -4.21
C LEU A 592 12.03 -25.78 -3.09
N ALA A 593 11.73 -25.33 -1.88
CA ALA A 593 12.56 -25.57 -0.69
C ALA A 593 12.65 -27.07 -0.39
N ALA A 594 11.55 -27.82 -0.54
CA ALA A 594 11.52 -29.29 -0.39
C ALA A 594 12.38 -30.00 -1.45
N GLN A 595 12.58 -29.39 -2.62
CA GLN A 595 13.45 -29.89 -3.70
C GLN A 595 14.91 -29.42 -3.54
N GLY A 596 15.24 -28.71 -2.45
CA GLY A 596 16.59 -28.21 -2.14
C GLY A 596 16.88 -26.79 -2.64
N MET A 597 15.95 -26.13 -3.36
CA MET A 597 16.09 -24.75 -3.80
C MET A 597 15.55 -23.81 -2.71
N LYS A 598 16.40 -23.45 -1.77
CA LYS A 598 16.12 -22.54 -0.65
C LYS A 598 16.50 -21.10 -1.03
N ASP A 599 16.10 -20.16 -0.18
CA ASP A 599 16.47 -18.73 -0.29
C ASP A 599 16.07 -18.07 -1.64
N THR A 600 14.97 -18.55 -2.22
CA THR A 600 14.46 -17.99 -3.48
C THR A 600 13.85 -16.60 -3.30
N GLY A 601 13.40 -16.27 -2.09
CA GLY A 601 12.48 -15.15 -1.91
C GLY A 601 11.15 -15.40 -2.59
N THR A 602 10.15 -14.59 -2.26
CA THR A 602 8.83 -14.60 -2.92
C THR A 602 8.22 -13.20 -2.97
N GLU A 603 7.11 -13.07 -3.67
CA GLU A 603 6.25 -11.90 -3.56
C GLU A 603 5.87 -11.65 -2.10
N ASN A 604 5.96 -10.38 -1.69
CA ASN A 604 5.69 -9.96 -0.34
C ASN A 604 5.05 -8.55 -0.34
N TYR A 605 4.13 -8.28 0.61
CA TYR A 605 3.27 -7.11 0.54
C TYR A 605 3.15 -6.32 1.85
N GLY A 606 2.96 -6.99 2.99
CA GLY A 606 2.95 -6.35 4.31
C GLY A 606 4.30 -5.72 4.66
N GLY A 607 4.38 -5.02 5.76
CA GLY A 607 5.59 -4.33 6.18
C GLY A 607 6.16 -4.84 7.50
N PRO A 608 7.42 -4.48 7.80
CA PRO A 608 8.06 -4.78 9.08
C PRO A 608 7.64 -3.84 10.20
N ILE A 609 7.88 -4.27 11.44
CA ILE A 609 8.08 -3.42 12.61
C ILE A 609 9.45 -3.70 13.22
N VAL A 610 10.02 -2.71 13.91
CA VAL A 610 11.31 -2.86 14.59
C VAL A 610 11.21 -2.47 16.05
N THR A 611 11.95 -3.16 16.94
CA THR A 611 11.89 -2.91 18.38
C THR A 611 13.26 -2.57 18.99
N ALA A 612 13.23 -1.87 20.13
CA ALA A 612 14.43 -1.65 20.95
C ALA A 612 15.02 -2.96 21.47
N GLY A 613 14.23 -4.04 21.57
CA GLY A 613 14.69 -5.41 21.88
C GLY A 613 15.62 -6.03 20.84
N GLY A 614 15.87 -5.34 19.73
CA GLY A 614 16.82 -5.75 18.71
C GLY A 614 16.24 -6.62 17.59
N LEU A 615 14.92 -6.58 17.40
CA LEU A 615 14.19 -7.46 16.51
C LEU A 615 13.46 -6.68 15.40
N VAL A 616 13.40 -7.29 14.23
CA VAL A 616 12.50 -6.93 13.13
C VAL A 616 11.47 -8.04 12.99
N PHE A 617 10.18 -7.72 13.18
CA PHE A 617 9.08 -8.66 12.98
C PHE A 617 8.40 -8.37 11.65
N ILE A 618 8.17 -9.43 10.85
CA ILE A 618 7.52 -9.34 9.55
C ILE A 618 6.91 -10.70 9.16
N ALA A 619 5.72 -10.69 8.56
CA ALA A 619 5.15 -11.84 7.84
C ALA A 619 5.19 -11.58 6.34
N ALA A 620 4.23 -10.82 5.81
CA ALA A 620 4.22 -10.26 4.45
C ALA A 620 4.18 -11.25 3.26
N THR A 621 4.54 -12.51 3.44
CA THR A 621 4.63 -13.52 2.37
C THR A 621 3.32 -14.28 2.18
N ASN A 622 3.03 -14.66 0.91
CA ASN A 622 1.79 -15.35 0.56
C ASN A 622 1.91 -16.87 0.53
N PHE A 623 3.11 -17.39 0.22
CA PHE A 623 3.29 -18.80 -0.11
C PHE A 623 3.66 -19.65 1.09
N ASP A 624 4.49 -19.16 2.00
CA ASP A 624 4.99 -19.90 3.16
C ASP A 624 4.17 -19.69 4.45
N ARG A 625 3.31 -18.68 4.50
CA ARG A 625 2.48 -18.31 5.66
C ARG A 625 3.28 -18.12 6.95
N LYS A 626 4.55 -17.77 6.85
CA LYS A 626 5.43 -17.65 8.00
C LYS A 626 5.38 -16.24 8.60
N PHE A 627 5.54 -16.18 9.91
CA PHE A 627 5.79 -14.96 10.66
C PHE A 627 7.18 -15.06 11.28
N HIS A 628 8.00 -14.04 11.06
CA HIS A 628 9.44 -14.08 11.36
C HIS A 628 9.84 -13.02 12.38
N ALA A 629 10.92 -13.29 13.13
CA ALA A 629 11.69 -12.30 13.86
C ALA A 629 13.16 -12.42 13.46
N PHE A 630 13.69 -11.33 12.92
CA PHE A 630 15.09 -11.21 12.52
C PHE A 630 15.88 -10.35 13.51
N ASP A 631 17.18 -10.64 13.67
CA ASP A 631 18.11 -9.73 14.32
C ASP A 631 18.26 -8.46 13.49
N LYS A 632 17.94 -7.30 14.06
CA LYS A 632 17.91 -6.04 13.33
C LYS A 632 19.26 -5.58 12.78
N ARG A 633 20.40 -6.07 13.34
CA ARG A 633 21.74 -5.66 12.93
C ARG A 633 22.34 -6.53 11.85
N SER A 634 21.99 -7.83 11.85
CA SER A 634 22.61 -8.82 10.97
C SER A 634 21.66 -9.43 9.93
N GLY A 635 20.35 -9.25 10.06
CA GLY A 635 19.36 -9.95 9.24
C GLY A 635 19.21 -11.44 9.57
N LYS A 636 19.90 -11.95 10.63
CA LYS A 636 19.79 -13.36 11.01
C LYS A 636 18.39 -13.69 11.50
N LEU A 637 17.78 -14.75 10.96
CA LEU A 637 16.54 -15.31 11.47
C LEU A 637 16.75 -15.86 12.88
N LEU A 638 15.96 -15.40 13.85
CA LEU A 638 16.01 -15.80 15.25
C LEU A 638 14.79 -16.61 15.69
N TRP A 639 13.66 -16.41 15.02
CA TRP A 639 12.41 -17.13 15.29
C TRP A 639 11.49 -17.06 14.10
N GLU A 640 10.76 -18.12 13.86
CA GLU A 640 9.65 -18.17 12.91
C GLU A 640 8.53 -19.07 13.42
N THR A 641 7.33 -18.85 12.90
CA THR A 641 6.16 -19.70 13.12
C THR A 641 5.23 -19.64 11.91
N THR A 642 4.46 -20.71 11.70
CA THR A 642 3.43 -20.76 10.65
C THR A 642 2.14 -20.16 11.19
N LEU A 643 1.55 -19.22 10.44
CA LEU A 643 0.23 -18.65 10.71
C LEU A 643 -0.88 -19.53 10.14
N PRO A 644 -2.11 -19.43 10.67
CA PRO A 644 -3.26 -20.17 10.13
C PRO A 644 -3.55 -19.81 8.67
N MET A 645 -3.22 -18.59 8.27
CA MET A 645 -3.36 -18.05 6.90
C MET A 645 -2.19 -17.11 6.61
N ALA A 646 -1.98 -16.74 5.34
CA ALA A 646 -0.94 -15.76 4.99
C ALA A 646 -1.18 -14.42 5.72
N GLY A 647 -0.11 -13.88 6.30
CA GLY A 647 -0.13 -12.68 7.12
C GLY A 647 0.32 -11.43 6.36
N ASN A 648 -0.48 -10.93 5.42
CA ASN A 648 -0.12 -9.77 4.61
C ASN A 648 -0.21 -8.43 5.35
N ALA A 649 -0.80 -8.39 6.54
CA ALA A 649 -0.87 -7.18 7.36
C ALA A 649 0.49 -6.84 7.98
N THR A 650 0.68 -5.56 8.31
CA THR A 650 1.81 -5.13 9.14
C THR A 650 1.54 -5.49 10.59
N PRO A 651 2.51 -6.07 11.34
CA PRO A 651 2.34 -6.38 12.76
C PRO A 651 2.21 -5.12 13.63
N ALA A 652 1.76 -5.30 14.88
CA ALA A 652 1.84 -4.29 15.93
C ALA A 652 2.44 -4.91 17.20
N THR A 653 3.04 -4.09 18.09
CA THR A 653 3.54 -4.54 19.39
C THR A 653 3.14 -3.56 20.48
N TYR A 654 2.74 -4.09 21.62
CA TYR A 654 2.22 -3.31 22.74
C TYR A 654 2.49 -4.02 24.06
N GLN A 655 2.24 -3.34 25.18
CA GLN A 655 2.39 -3.90 26.52
C GLN A 655 1.10 -3.70 27.33
N VAL A 656 0.58 -4.77 27.91
CA VAL A 656 -0.58 -4.75 28.82
C VAL A 656 -0.23 -5.54 30.07
N ASN A 657 -0.52 -4.99 31.24
CA ASN A 657 -0.25 -5.61 32.54
C ASN A 657 1.22 -6.08 32.68
N GLY A 658 2.16 -5.27 32.18
CA GLY A 658 3.60 -5.60 32.22
C GLY A 658 4.05 -6.70 31.28
N LYS A 659 3.19 -7.22 30.43
CA LYS A 659 3.50 -8.26 29.43
C LYS A 659 3.47 -7.67 28.02
N GLN A 660 4.58 -7.85 27.28
CA GLN A 660 4.68 -7.46 25.87
C GLN A 660 4.02 -8.49 24.96
N TYR A 661 3.28 -8.01 23.98
CA TYR A 661 2.67 -8.79 22.91
C TYR A 661 3.16 -8.30 21.55
N VAL A 662 3.23 -9.23 20.58
CA VAL A 662 3.33 -8.93 19.16
C VAL A 662 2.12 -9.55 18.48
N VAL A 663 1.34 -8.76 17.78
CA VAL A 663 0.09 -9.20 17.13
C VAL A 663 0.18 -9.02 15.64
N ILE A 664 -0.38 -9.98 14.89
CA ILE A 664 -0.55 -9.89 13.44
C ILE A 664 -1.97 -10.33 13.05
N TYR A 665 -2.47 -9.73 11.97
CA TYR A 665 -3.72 -10.12 11.35
C TYR A 665 -3.48 -10.99 10.13
N ALA A 666 -3.89 -12.24 10.17
CA ALA A 666 -3.76 -13.22 9.10
C ALA A 666 -5.10 -13.37 8.36
N THR A 667 -5.13 -13.11 7.06
CA THR A 667 -6.34 -13.14 6.23
C THR A 667 -6.27 -14.11 5.07
N GLY A 668 -5.07 -14.49 4.67
CA GLY A 668 -4.85 -15.26 3.45
C GLY A 668 -5.02 -14.46 2.16
N GLY A 669 -5.30 -13.15 2.25
CA GLY A 669 -5.55 -12.17 1.19
C GLY A 669 -5.18 -12.56 -0.23
N LYS A 670 -3.92 -12.40 -0.61
CA LYS A 670 -3.37 -12.71 -1.95
C LYS A 670 -2.89 -14.18 -2.11
N ALA A 671 -3.23 -15.09 -1.17
CA ALA A 671 -2.84 -16.50 -1.27
C ALA A 671 -3.47 -17.20 -2.48
N LEU A 672 -2.83 -18.29 -2.91
CA LEU A 672 -3.28 -19.10 -4.04
C LEU A 672 -4.72 -19.64 -3.84
N PRO A 673 -5.45 -19.92 -4.92
CA PRO A 673 -6.73 -20.62 -4.84
C PRO A 673 -6.58 -21.97 -4.09
N GLY A 674 -7.47 -22.24 -3.16
CA GLY A 674 -7.41 -23.43 -2.30
C GLY A 674 -6.70 -23.24 -0.97
N GLU A 675 -5.86 -22.21 -0.83
CA GLU A 675 -5.25 -21.88 0.46
C GLU A 675 -6.28 -21.29 1.44
N PRO A 676 -6.06 -21.46 2.77
CA PRO A 676 -6.95 -20.91 3.79
C PRO A 676 -7.12 -19.39 3.66
N GLY A 677 -8.33 -18.90 3.87
CA GLY A 677 -8.65 -17.47 3.90
C GLY A 677 -9.76 -17.17 4.88
N GLY A 678 -9.71 -16.01 5.50
CA GLY A 678 -10.63 -15.58 6.56
C GLY A 678 -10.09 -14.33 7.25
N GLY A 679 -10.17 -14.29 8.58
CA GLY A 679 -9.64 -13.18 9.36
C GLY A 679 -9.34 -13.62 10.80
N VAL A 680 -8.05 -13.82 11.13
CA VAL A 680 -7.62 -14.22 12.46
C VAL A 680 -6.56 -13.26 12.99
N TYR A 681 -6.82 -12.62 14.13
CA TYR A 681 -5.79 -11.93 14.90
C TYR A 681 -5.04 -12.95 15.75
N VAL A 682 -3.70 -12.94 15.65
CA VAL A 682 -2.83 -13.86 16.40
C VAL A 682 -1.83 -13.03 17.20
N ALA A 683 -1.91 -13.10 18.52
CA ALA A 683 -0.98 -12.43 19.41
C ALA A 683 0.00 -13.41 20.04
N PHE A 684 1.27 -13.03 20.05
CA PHE A 684 2.38 -13.78 20.61
C PHE A 684 2.95 -13.07 21.82
N ALA A 685 3.38 -13.84 22.82
CA ALA A 685 4.06 -13.32 24.00
C ALA A 685 5.00 -14.38 24.57
N LEU A 686 5.90 -13.94 25.47
CA LEU A 686 6.67 -14.87 26.26
C LEU A 686 5.78 -15.65 27.23
N PRO A 687 6.02 -16.95 27.45
CA PRO A 687 5.33 -17.70 28.50
C PRO A 687 5.53 -17.01 29.85
N GLY A 688 4.51 -16.97 30.68
CA GLY A 688 4.66 -16.56 32.07
C GLY A 688 5.70 -17.42 32.76
N ASN A 689 6.50 -16.85 33.65
CA ASN A 689 7.31 -17.68 34.56
C ASN A 689 6.32 -18.59 35.28
N ALA A 690 6.40 -19.91 35.05
CA ALA A 690 5.73 -20.85 35.92
C ALA A 690 6.23 -20.50 37.34
N SER A 691 5.34 -20.03 38.21
CA SER A 691 5.67 -19.97 39.63
C SER A 691 6.07 -21.39 40.03
N ILE A 692 7.34 -21.57 40.31
CA ILE A 692 7.80 -22.79 41.00
C ILE A 692 7.11 -22.76 42.34
N GLY A 693 5.91 -23.34 42.37
CA GLY A 693 5.17 -23.57 43.60
C GLY A 693 6.02 -24.43 44.46
N GLY A 694 6.66 -23.82 45.44
CA GLY A 694 7.39 -24.52 46.46
C GLY A 694 6.44 -25.50 47.15
N ARG A 695 6.66 -26.78 46.94
CA ARG A 695 6.19 -27.79 47.88
C ARG A 695 6.92 -27.52 49.19
N ARG A 696 6.17 -27.05 50.17
CA ARG A 696 6.49 -27.24 51.59
C ARG A 696 5.71 -28.45 52.10
#